data_4098b8f8c3e1d9f0709de0dbee44afa8
#
_entry.id   4098b8f8c3e1d9f0709de0dbee44afa8
#
_cell.length_a   1.000
_cell.length_b   1.000
_cell.length_c   1.000
_cell.angle_alpha   90.00
_cell.angle_beta   90.00
_cell.angle_gamma   90.00
#
_symmetry.space_group_name_H-M   'P 1'
#
loop_
_entity.id
_entity.type
_entity.pdbx_description
1 polymer ?
#
loop_
_entity_poly.entity_id
_entity_poly.type
_entity_poly.pdbx_seq_one_letter_code
_entity_poly.pdbx_strand_id
1 'polypeptide(L)'
;MDSLVPQKRSSEDDTPLEVNGFSKKSRDEDVSMHSPVDDETSASEDEDIGVLEYESAAATSNDPKWQKTVENVVKSVVSIHFSQVANFDTESALCSEATGFIVDAKLGIILTNRHVVGPGPFVGYAVFDNHEECEVKPIYRDPVHDFGFLKFNPEDIKYMEVRELALRPDLAKVGCEIRVIGNDSGEKLSILSGFISRLDRNTPDYGPNTYNDFNTEYIQAAASASGGSSGSPVVNCDGYAVALQAGGNSESSTDFFLPVYRVLRALNCVQNNEPITRGTIQVQWMLEPFDKCRRLGLRADSEKAMREKFPALNGLLVSSITLPEGPADGLIKEGDCLLAINGEPISTFIKVDDILDSHIGQEIEIEIQRGGKDMKVKCTVGDLHKITPNRYLSVCGATFNDLSYQLARLYSIPVKGLYVNNASGSFSLNNIVNGWIFDSIDDKDTPDLDTFIEVMKNIPDRAYVTLKYRHLSDLHVPLFKVVCIDRHWNSSFRLATRNDDTGLWDFTDLQDKPLDAPELTPKNAKFIDLPIEFESCKQLDRSFALVHSTIPIPLDSFSGHNRRVYGVVIDAEKGYIFTSRHCVPHDLVDITVTISESIIIPGKVVFLHPTKGYAIVKYDPSLVLAPVQTPQFSDKALERGEKIIFIGYNKNLRVVVDETKVSDIAVINLPTNATSPRFKATNIEAILIDSNLGQQCGSGLLCNKEGQVKAFWLAFDGDEDKVYSMGIDVTDVMWELEFLKNGQLPNLKVIDVEFCSVSILSARITGVPEEWISKIEEKCTDKLQLMSVPKISIKLDNKPSCELKHGDTILSVNDKLITRFRDIDLVIRNLATDVDEVDFKIVRHKQVMNLKVKLSNTSEFTTSQVVYWCGAVLQEPHHGVRQVIKSLPSGVYCTAMTQGSPSRFYTIGVTNFITHVNEQPTPNLNEFLKVIKSIKEKSYCKIRIVSFDNIPFAQTLKVNYHYFPTSELLKDPETKEWKEIEIEAEK
;
A
#
# COMPACT_ATOMS: atom_id res chain seq x y z
N MET A 1 4.68 58.71 16.53
CA MET A 1 5.67 58.43 17.58
C MET A 1 5.90 56.97 17.50
N ASP A 2 6.86 56.68 16.70
CA ASP A 2 8.10 55.88 16.86
C ASP A 2 7.85 54.39 17.10
N SER A 3 7.86 53.63 16.06
CA SER A 3 8.98 52.88 15.45
C SER A 3 9.68 51.92 16.42
N LEU A 4 9.52 50.64 16.18
CA LEU A 4 10.61 49.65 16.32
C LEU A 4 10.23 48.41 15.55
N VAL A 5 10.91 48.24 14.40
CA VAL A 5 10.98 47.04 13.60
C VAL A 5 12.09 46.14 14.16
N PRO A 6 11.93 44.84 14.32
CA PRO A 6 13.06 43.94 14.41
C PRO A 6 13.30 43.26 13.05
N GLN A 7 14.57 43.28 12.73
CA GLN A 7 15.22 42.71 11.52
C GLN A 7 14.96 41.22 11.31
N LYS A 8 14.74 40.88 10.02
CA LYS A 8 14.86 39.54 9.48
C LYS A 8 16.26 38.94 9.77
N ARG A 9 16.29 37.76 10.35
CA ARG A 9 17.38 36.81 10.18
C ARG A 9 16.91 35.73 9.21
N SER A 10 17.61 35.63 8.11
CA SER A 10 17.60 34.51 7.17
C SER A 10 18.17 33.26 7.84
N SER A 11 17.46 32.16 7.81
CA SER A 11 18.06 30.83 7.87
C SER A 11 17.30 29.95 6.88
N GLU A 12 17.96 29.66 5.78
CA GLU A 12 17.71 28.50 4.94
C GLU A 12 17.89 27.24 5.80
N ASP A 13 16.87 26.40 5.80
CA ASP A 13 16.95 24.94 5.89
C ASP A 13 15.52 24.39 6.03
N ASP A 14 14.86 24.27 4.89
CA ASP A 14 13.67 23.42 4.74
C ASP A 14 14.12 22.04 4.26
N THR A 15 14.38 21.16 5.21
CA THR A 15 14.43 19.72 4.98
C THR A 15 13.11 19.10 5.46
N PRO A 16 12.40 18.33 4.65
CA PRO A 16 11.22 17.60 5.10
C PRO A 16 11.63 16.51 6.07
N LEU A 17 10.96 16.43 7.19
CA LEU A 17 11.03 15.30 8.13
C LEU A 17 10.63 14.01 7.40
N GLU A 18 11.59 13.17 7.11
CA GLU A 18 11.38 11.78 6.72
C GLU A 18 10.78 11.02 7.90
N VAL A 19 9.57 10.53 7.68
CA VAL A 19 8.96 9.51 8.54
C VAL A 19 9.70 8.20 8.26
N ASN A 20 10.52 7.76 9.18
CA ASN A 20 11.21 6.48 9.12
C ASN A 20 10.21 5.32 9.14
N GLY A 21 9.83 4.85 7.95
CA GLY A 21 9.29 3.53 7.76
C GLY A 21 10.45 2.53 7.79
N PHE A 22 10.33 1.48 8.60
CA PHE A 22 11.29 0.38 8.63
C PHE A 22 11.37 -0.28 7.26
N SER A 23 12.36 0.09 6.46
CA SER A 23 12.77 -0.66 5.28
C SER A 23 14.00 -1.48 5.61
N LYS A 24 13.92 -2.79 5.41
CA LYS A 24 15.09 -3.68 5.40
C LYS A 24 16.11 -3.15 4.40
N LYS A 25 17.25 -2.68 4.90
CA LYS A 25 18.46 -2.54 4.07
C LYS A 25 19.09 -3.92 3.92
N SER A 26 19.00 -4.49 2.73
CA SER A 26 19.92 -5.55 2.31
C SER A 26 21.30 -4.93 2.18
N ARG A 27 22.27 -5.44 2.91
CA ARG A 27 23.69 -5.20 2.65
C ARG A 27 24.11 -6.11 1.51
N ASP A 28 24.43 -5.54 0.38
CA ASP A 28 25.25 -6.19 -0.63
C ASP A 28 26.71 -6.12 -0.14
N GLU A 29 27.25 -7.25 0.24
CA GLU A 29 28.70 -7.42 0.39
C GLU A 29 29.25 -7.92 -0.95
N ASP A 30 30.03 -7.06 -1.60
CA ASP A 30 30.88 -7.41 -2.74
C ASP A 30 31.90 -8.47 -2.32
N VAL A 31 31.73 -9.69 -2.79
CA VAL A 31 32.75 -10.72 -2.74
C VAL A 31 33.43 -10.78 -4.10
N SER A 32 34.62 -10.22 -4.17
CA SER A 32 35.53 -10.38 -5.30
C SER A 32 36.00 -11.83 -5.42
N MET A 33 35.68 -12.46 -6.55
CA MET A 33 36.26 -13.78 -6.93
C MET A 33 37.71 -13.59 -7.34
N HIS A 34 38.61 -14.21 -6.60
CA HIS A 34 39.91 -14.62 -7.11
C HIS A 34 39.89 -16.12 -7.41
N SER A 35 40.19 -16.46 -8.63
CA SER A 35 40.45 -17.80 -9.09
C SER A 35 41.85 -18.27 -8.66
N PRO A 36 42.00 -19.51 -8.23
CA PRO A 36 43.33 -20.16 -8.24
C PRO A 36 43.44 -21.17 -9.41
N VAL A 37 44.64 -21.22 -9.89
CA VAL A 37 45.19 -22.06 -10.93
C VAL A 37 45.34 -23.49 -10.43
N ASP A 38 45.23 -24.44 -11.39
CA ASP A 38 45.39 -25.88 -11.28
C ASP A 38 46.67 -26.35 -10.62
N ASP A 39 46.58 -27.44 -9.85
CA ASP A 39 47.59 -28.49 -9.87
C ASP A 39 46.98 -29.87 -9.52
N GLU A 40 47.16 -30.80 -10.42
CA GLU A 40 46.80 -32.22 -10.32
C GLU A 40 47.68 -32.96 -9.32
N THR A 41 47.04 -33.81 -8.46
CA THR A 41 47.62 -35.15 -8.20
C THR A 41 46.56 -36.08 -7.60
N SER A 42 46.49 -37.23 -8.17
CA SER A 42 45.67 -38.41 -7.89
C SER A 42 45.94 -39.04 -6.52
N ALA A 43 44.91 -39.42 -5.79
CA ALA A 43 44.86 -40.71 -5.06
C ALA A 43 43.42 -41.01 -4.65
N SER A 44 43.01 -42.22 -4.93
CA SER A 44 41.77 -42.89 -4.54
C SER A 44 41.80 -43.25 -3.05
N GLU A 45 40.76 -42.97 -2.33
CA GLU A 45 40.30 -43.75 -1.17
C GLU A 45 38.80 -43.48 -0.96
N ASP A 46 38.06 -44.60 -0.92
CA ASP A 46 36.64 -44.63 -0.56
C ASP A 46 36.50 -44.18 0.91
N GLU A 47 35.95 -43.00 1.16
CA GLU A 47 35.47 -42.63 2.47
C GLU A 47 33.94 -42.62 2.50
N ASP A 48 33.43 -43.50 3.37
CA ASP A 48 32.05 -43.51 3.84
C ASP A 48 31.59 -42.11 4.17
N ILE A 49 30.60 -41.60 3.40
CA ILE A 49 29.87 -40.40 3.75
C ILE A 49 28.99 -40.74 4.96
N GLY A 50 29.56 -40.60 6.15
CA GLY A 50 28.82 -40.61 7.40
C GLY A 50 27.73 -39.51 7.33
N VAL A 51 26.50 -39.95 7.49
CA VAL A 51 25.36 -39.07 7.75
C VAL A 51 25.74 -38.24 8.96
N LEU A 52 26.01 -36.95 8.75
CA LEU A 52 26.11 -35.99 9.85
C LEU A 52 24.76 -35.98 10.55
N GLU A 53 24.63 -36.69 11.64
CA GLU A 53 23.58 -36.46 12.60
C GLU A 53 23.72 -35.00 13.07
N TYR A 54 22.78 -34.14 12.66
CA TYR A 54 22.64 -32.82 13.22
C TYR A 54 22.28 -32.98 14.68
N GLU A 55 23.27 -33.01 15.54
CA GLU A 55 23.06 -32.69 16.95
C GLU A 55 22.52 -31.27 17.02
N SER A 56 21.32 -31.12 17.55
CA SER A 56 20.65 -29.82 17.68
C SER A 56 21.62 -28.82 18.33
N ALA A 57 21.71 -27.61 17.75
CA ALA A 57 22.58 -26.52 18.18
C ALA A 57 22.17 -25.93 19.57
N ALA A 58 21.88 -26.77 20.55
CA ALA A 58 21.39 -26.41 21.86
C ALA A 58 22.45 -26.62 22.94
N ALA A 59 23.59 -25.93 22.88
CA ALA A 59 24.47 -25.86 24.02
C ALA A 59 25.44 -24.68 24.01
N THR A 60 25.01 -23.55 24.50
CA THR A 60 25.92 -22.44 24.88
C THR A 60 26.20 -22.36 26.37
N SER A 61 25.61 -23.26 27.20
CA SER A 61 25.96 -23.38 28.61
C SER A 61 26.37 -24.81 28.91
N ASN A 62 27.52 -25.00 29.51
CA ASN A 62 28.01 -26.28 30.05
C ASN A 62 27.25 -26.73 31.33
N ASP A 63 26.10 -26.11 31.65
CA ASP A 63 25.26 -26.52 32.78
C ASP A 63 24.24 -27.58 32.34
N PRO A 64 24.37 -28.82 32.78
CA PRO A 64 23.47 -29.93 32.44
C PRO A 64 22.00 -29.63 32.77
N LYS A 65 21.74 -28.72 33.73
CA LYS A 65 20.39 -28.35 34.14
C LYS A 65 19.72 -27.53 33.04
N TRP A 66 20.44 -26.54 32.52
CA TRP A 66 19.92 -25.71 31.41
C TRP A 66 19.68 -26.53 30.14
N GLN A 67 20.58 -27.44 29.80
CA GLN A 67 20.43 -28.30 28.64
C GLN A 67 19.12 -29.10 28.71
N LYS A 68 18.89 -29.78 29.83
CA LYS A 68 17.65 -30.53 30.07
C LYS A 68 16.40 -29.63 30.05
N THR A 69 16.51 -28.43 30.62
CA THR A 69 15.41 -27.46 30.62
C THR A 69 15.03 -27.02 29.20
N VAL A 70 16.02 -26.67 28.39
CA VAL A 70 15.81 -26.27 26.98
C VAL A 70 15.17 -27.41 26.18
N GLU A 71 15.68 -28.63 26.25
CA GLU A 71 15.14 -29.83 25.58
C GLU A 71 13.65 -30.08 25.88
N ASN A 72 13.22 -29.73 27.10
CA ASN A 72 11.82 -29.86 27.51
C ASN A 72 10.96 -28.69 27.03
N VAL A 73 11.47 -27.46 27.19
CA VAL A 73 10.72 -26.24 26.86
C VAL A 73 10.46 -26.10 25.36
N VAL A 74 11.43 -26.50 24.55
CA VAL A 74 11.32 -26.49 23.08
C VAL A 74 10.05 -27.19 22.57
N LYS A 75 9.65 -28.28 23.19
CA LYS A 75 8.42 -29.04 22.85
C LYS A 75 7.12 -28.31 23.14
N SER A 76 7.21 -27.19 23.85
CA SER A 76 6.08 -26.32 24.16
C SER A 76 6.07 -25.05 23.34
N VAL A 77 7.15 -24.75 22.59
CA VAL A 77 7.29 -23.52 21.79
C VAL A 77 6.86 -23.79 20.35
N VAL A 78 6.15 -22.86 19.78
CA VAL A 78 5.66 -22.93 18.39
C VAL A 78 6.02 -21.65 17.61
N SER A 79 6.32 -21.81 16.34
CA SER A 79 6.40 -20.71 15.39
C SER A 79 4.99 -20.39 14.89
N ILE A 80 4.57 -19.13 14.98
CA ILE A 80 3.27 -18.67 14.51
C ILE A 80 3.48 -17.90 13.22
N HIS A 81 2.95 -18.42 12.12
CA HIS A 81 2.88 -17.73 10.84
C HIS A 81 1.47 -17.19 10.67
N PHE A 82 1.34 -15.87 10.48
CA PHE A 82 0.01 -15.26 10.50
C PHE A 82 -0.14 -14.09 9.52
N SER A 83 -1.38 -13.82 9.21
CA SER A 83 -1.83 -12.69 8.41
C SER A 83 -2.90 -11.90 9.17
N GLN A 84 -2.66 -10.61 9.34
CA GLN A 84 -3.68 -9.61 9.64
C GLN A 84 -4.34 -9.25 8.32
N VAL A 85 -5.55 -9.76 8.10
CA VAL A 85 -6.22 -9.73 6.77
C VAL A 85 -6.64 -8.33 6.35
N ALA A 86 -7.01 -7.49 7.30
CA ALA A 86 -7.50 -6.14 7.06
C ALA A 86 -6.95 -5.15 8.08
N ASN A 87 -6.88 -3.87 7.70
CA ASN A 87 -6.61 -2.81 8.65
C ASN A 87 -7.76 -2.71 9.64
N PHE A 88 -7.46 -2.68 10.93
CA PHE A 88 -8.46 -2.55 11.97
C PHE A 88 -7.85 -1.96 13.24
N ASP A 89 -8.49 -0.90 13.78
CA ASP A 89 -8.08 -0.20 14.98
C ASP A 89 -6.61 0.26 14.90
N THR A 90 -5.73 -0.25 15.75
CA THR A 90 -4.31 0.10 15.81
C THR A 90 -3.42 -0.69 14.85
N GLU A 91 -3.96 -1.70 14.17
CA GLU A 91 -3.18 -2.63 13.35
C GLU A 91 -3.46 -2.49 11.86
N SER A 92 -2.41 -2.60 11.06
CA SER A 92 -2.49 -2.64 9.61
C SER A 92 -2.49 -4.07 9.07
N ALA A 93 -3.08 -4.27 7.89
CA ALA A 93 -2.99 -5.53 7.18
C ALA A 93 -1.53 -5.88 6.87
N LEU A 94 -1.09 -7.07 7.28
CA LEU A 94 0.28 -7.53 7.08
C LEU A 94 0.37 -9.06 7.16
N CYS A 95 1.48 -9.62 6.69
CA CYS A 95 1.87 -11.01 6.93
C CYS A 95 3.16 -11.00 7.73
N SER A 96 3.24 -11.82 8.78
CA SER A 96 4.38 -11.84 9.69
C SER A 96 4.54 -13.20 10.36
N GLU A 97 5.66 -13.35 11.06
CA GLU A 97 6.00 -14.50 11.88
C GLU A 97 6.22 -14.04 13.32
N ALA A 98 5.89 -14.89 14.26
CA ALA A 98 6.06 -14.67 15.69
C ALA A 98 6.24 -15.98 16.43
N THR A 99 6.42 -15.89 17.72
CA THR A 99 6.51 -17.06 18.62
C THR A 99 5.26 -17.16 19.48
N GLY A 100 4.93 -18.36 19.89
CA GLY A 100 3.98 -18.66 20.95
C GLY A 100 4.42 -19.88 21.72
N PHE A 101 3.76 -20.15 22.83
CA PHE A 101 4.01 -21.38 23.56
C PHE A 101 2.72 -21.93 24.20
N ILE A 102 2.70 -23.23 24.34
CA ILE A 102 1.53 -23.97 24.81
C ILE A 102 1.42 -23.82 26.33
N VAL A 103 0.26 -23.33 26.79
CA VAL A 103 -0.08 -23.13 28.20
C VAL A 103 -1.15 -24.09 28.68
N ASP A 104 -1.83 -24.78 27.77
CA ASP A 104 -2.72 -25.91 28.05
C ASP A 104 -2.70 -26.87 26.85
N ALA A 105 -2.02 -28.00 27.02
CA ALA A 105 -1.87 -28.99 25.97
C ALA A 105 -3.17 -29.75 25.66
N LYS A 106 -4.04 -29.92 26.68
CA LYS A 106 -5.29 -30.65 26.54
C LYS A 106 -6.35 -29.87 25.79
N LEU A 107 -6.47 -28.57 26.08
CA LEU A 107 -7.40 -27.66 25.41
C LEU A 107 -6.82 -27.08 24.11
N GLY A 108 -5.52 -27.28 23.88
CA GLY A 108 -4.81 -26.73 22.72
C GLY A 108 -4.65 -25.20 22.77
N ILE A 109 -4.29 -24.64 23.92
CA ILE A 109 -4.16 -23.19 24.10
C ILE A 109 -2.70 -22.75 23.96
N ILE A 110 -2.46 -21.82 23.05
CA ILE A 110 -1.18 -21.15 22.84
C ILE A 110 -1.27 -19.72 23.38
N LEU A 111 -0.30 -19.33 24.20
CA LEU A 111 -0.09 -17.95 24.63
C LEU A 111 0.86 -17.24 23.66
N THR A 112 0.52 -16.04 23.28
CA THR A 112 1.37 -15.12 22.51
C THR A 112 1.00 -13.66 22.82
N ASN A 113 1.62 -12.69 22.14
CA ASN A 113 1.26 -11.28 22.32
C ASN A 113 -0.08 -10.90 21.68
N ARG A 114 -0.70 -9.84 22.20
CA ARG A 114 -1.92 -9.25 21.59
C ARG A 114 -1.64 -8.75 20.18
N HIS A 115 -0.50 -8.10 19.94
CA HIS A 115 -0.14 -7.60 18.62
C HIS A 115 0.09 -8.72 17.58
N VAL A 116 0.31 -9.97 18.01
CA VAL A 116 0.37 -11.19 17.16
C VAL A 116 -1.06 -11.67 16.85
N VAL A 117 -1.89 -11.84 17.90
CA VAL A 117 -3.30 -12.27 17.73
C VAL A 117 -4.09 -11.22 16.94
N GLY A 118 -3.78 -9.93 17.13
CA GLY A 118 -4.39 -8.79 16.47
C GLY A 118 -5.84 -8.50 16.86
N PRO A 119 -6.29 -7.25 16.75
CA PRO A 119 -7.68 -6.88 17.00
C PRO A 119 -8.62 -7.24 15.86
N GLY A 120 -8.08 -7.33 14.62
CA GLY A 120 -8.79 -7.52 13.36
C GLY A 120 -8.93 -8.97 12.90
N PRO A 121 -9.35 -9.20 11.64
CA PRO A 121 -9.41 -10.51 11.03
C PRO A 121 -8.02 -11.17 10.97
N PHE A 122 -7.94 -12.41 11.41
CA PHE A 122 -6.70 -13.16 11.53
C PHE A 122 -6.78 -14.48 10.78
N VAL A 123 -5.70 -14.84 10.11
CA VAL A 123 -5.50 -16.18 9.52
C VAL A 123 -4.09 -16.63 9.87
N GLY A 124 -3.92 -17.84 10.41
CA GLY A 124 -2.59 -18.32 10.76
C GLY A 124 -2.52 -19.81 11.07
N TYR A 125 -1.30 -20.28 11.17
CA TYR A 125 -0.97 -21.64 11.59
C TYR A 125 0.25 -21.62 12.51
N ALA A 126 0.34 -22.63 13.36
CA ALA A 126 1.49 -22.88 14.23
C ALA A 126 2.33 -24.02 13.67
N VAL A 127 3.65 -23.87 13.68
CA VAL A 127 4.62 -24.91 13.34
C VAL A 127 5.29 -25.36 14.62
N PHE A 128 5.21 -26.64 14.92
CA PHE A 128 5.77 -27.29 16.10
C PHE A 128 7.25 -27.64 15.89
N ASP A 129 7.94 -28.02 16.94
CA ASP A 129 9.37 -28.38 16.91
C ASP A 129 9.71 -29.49 15.88
N ASN A 130 8.85 -30.49 15.76
CA ASN A 130 8.98 -31.56 14.78
C ASN A 130 8.49 -31.23 13.37
N HIS A 131 8.22 -29.94 13.06
CA HIS A 131 7.70 -29.45 11.80
C HIS A 131 6.25 -29.86 11.43
N GLU A 132 5.49 -30.38 12.37
CA GLU A 132 4.05 -30.49 12.16
C GLU A 132 3.41 -29.12 12.18
N GLU A 133 2.46 -28.90 11.27
CA GLU A 133 1.71 -27.66 11.10
C GLU A 133 0.26 -27.85 11.52
N CYS A 134 -0.28 -26.90 12.28
CA CYS A 134 -1.67 -26.89 12.70
C CYS A 134 -2.30 -25.50 12.55
N GLU A 135 -3.53 -25.42 12.00
CA GLU A 135 -4.30 -24.18 11.94
C GLU A 135 -4.57 -23.66 13.35
N VAL A 136 -4.40 -22.36 13.56
CA VAL A 136 -4.71 -21.69 14.82
C VAL A 136 -5.79 -20.63 14.64
N LYS A 137 -6.63 -20.48 15.67
CA LYS A 137 -7.66 -19.43 15.69
C LYS A 137 -7.58 -18.61 16.97
N PRO A 138 -7.81 -17.30 16.90
CA PRO A 138 -7.90 -16.43 18.07
C PRO A 138 -9.10 -16.81 18.94
N ILE A 139 -8.89 -16.94 20.24
CA ILE A 139 -9.98 -17.12 21.21
C ILE A 139 -10.04 -16.01 22.24
N TYR A 140 -8.95 -15.28 22.45
CA TYR A 140 -8.89 -14.14 23.34
C TYR A 140 -7.77 -13.18 22.96
N ARG A 141 -8.02 -11.90 23.12
CA ARG A 141 -7.07 -10.79 23.05
C ARG A 141 -7.37 -9.81 24.17
N ASP A 142 -6.40 -9.48 24.99
CA ASP A 142 -6.62 -8.51 26.07
C ASP A 142 -6.82 -7.10 25.49
N PRO A 143 -7.82 -6.32 25.93
CA PRO A 143 -8.06 -4.98 25.40
C PRO A 143 -7.00 -3.95 25.77
N VAL A 144 -6.18 -4.23 26.81
CA VAL A 144 -5.18 -3.31 27.36
C VAL A 144 -3.77 -3.88 27.33
N HIS A 145 -3.59 -5.14 27.74
CA HIS A 145 -2.25 -5.73 27.91
C HIS A 145 -1.84 -6.58 26.72
N ASP A 146 -0.54 -6.60 26.44
CA ASP A 146 0.01 -7.24 25.24
C ASP A 146 0.09 -8.78 25.34
N PHE A 147 -1.05 -9.41 25.54
CA PHE A 147 -1.19 -10.87 25.45
C PHE A 147 -2.51 -11.30 24.82
N GLY A 148 -2.53 -12.50 24.28
CA GLY A 148 -3.71 -13.14 23.74
C GLY A 148 -3.53 -14.66 23.65
N PHE A 149 -4.64 -15.35 23.39
CA PHE A 149 -4.64 -16.79 23.22
C PHE A 149 -5.09 -17.20 21.84
N LEU A 150 -4.33 -18.11 21.25
CA LEU A 150 -4.72 -18.87 20.08
C LEU A 150 -5.10 -20.28 20.49
N LYS A 151 -5.98 -20.92 19.72
CA LYS A 151 -6.38 -22.30 19.90
C LYS A 151 -6.03 -23.13 18.68
N PHE A 152 -5.42 -24.28 18.88
CA PHE A 152 -5.22 -25.33 17.89
C PHE A 152 -5.98 -26.60 18.28
N ASN A 153 -6.12 -27.54 17.35
CA ASN A 153 -6.67 -28.85 17.64
C ASN A 153 -5.52 -29.83 18.00
N PRO A 154 -5.42 -30.30 19.25
CA PRO A 154 -4.32 -31.22 19.63
C PRO A 154 -4.29 -32.54 18.85
N GLU A 155 -5.44 -32.99 18.30
CA GLU A 155 -5.53 -34.23 17.51
C GLU A 155 -4.84 -34.14 16.14
N ASP A 156 -4.54 -32.91 15.68
CA ASP A 156 -3.84 -32.69 14.40
C ASP A 156 -2.34 -32.98 14.52
N ILE A 157 -1.78 -32.96 15.76
CA ILE A 157 -0.39 -33.25 16.03
C ILE A 157 -0.24 -34.77 16.33
N LYS A 158 0.47 -35.48 15.46
CA LYS A 158 0.50 -36.94 15.42
C LYS A 158 1.84 -37.58 15.83
N TYR A 159 2.94 -36.84 15.62
CA TYR A 159 4.29 -37.40 15.70
C TYR A 159 5.13 -36.86 16.86
N MET A 160 4.56 -36.00 17.70
CA MET A 160 5.19 -35.53 18.92
C MET A 160 4.22 -35.49 20.10
N GLU A 161 4.74 -35.59 21.30
CA GLU A 161 4.00 -35.32 22.52
C GLU A 161 3.96 -33.81 22.77
N VAL A 162 2.77 -33.22 22.71
CA VAL A 162 2.55 -31.80 23.02
C VAL A 162 2.69 -31.60 24.53
N ARG A 163 3.49 -30.64 24.95
CA ARG A 163 3.71 -30.27 26.34
C ARG A 163 3.29 -28.84 26.62
N GLU A 164 2.74 -28.66 27.81
CA GLU A 164 2.41 -27.31 28.30
C GLU A 164 3.53 -26.74 29.17
N LEU A 165 3.66 -25.44 29.19
CA LEU A 165 4.61 -24.70 29.98
C LEU A 165 3.88 -23.96 31.11
N ALA A 166 4.23 -24.30 32.36
CA ALA A 166 3.59 -23.71 33.52
C ALA A 166 4.03 -22.24 33.74
N LEU A 167 3.04 -21.36 33.98
CA LEU A 167 3.25 -19.95 34.25
C LEU A 167 3.56 -19.73 35.73
N ARG A 168 4.71 -19.16 36.09
CA ARG A 168 5.15 -18.89 37.47
C ARG A 168 5.71 -17.46 37.59
N PRO A 169 4.86 -16.45 37.53
CA PRO A 169 5.28 -15.05 37.67
C PRO A 169 5.92 -14.72 39.03
N ASP A 170 5.60 -15.47 40.07
CA ASP A 170 6.19 -15.34 41.42
C ASP A 170 7.68 -15.65 41.47
N LEU A 171 8.21 -16.36 40.48
CA LEU A 171 9.63 -16.71 40.37
C LEU A 171 10.45 -15.64 39.58
N ALA A 172 9.81 -14.64 39.00
CA ALA A 172 10.51 -13.52 38.37
C ALA A 172 11.15 -12.62 39.44
N LYS A 173 12.48 -12.64 39.56
CA LYS A 173 13.24 -11.85 40.55
C LYS A 173 14.45 -11.20 39.90
N VAL A 174 14.85 -10.03 40.40
CA VAL A 174 16.08 -9.36 39.97
C VAL A 174 17.27 -10.29 40.22
N GLY A 175 18.14 -10.44 39.22
CA GLY A 175 19.28 -11.36 39.22
C GLY A 175 18.92 -12.80 38.79
N CYS A 176 17.65 -13.13 38.53
CA CYS A 176 17.28 -14.42 37.98
C CYS A 176 17.88 -14.62 36.60
N GLU A 177 18.59 -15.70 36.39
CA GLU A 177 19.05 -16.14 35.06
C GLU A 177 17.85 -16.67 34.27
N ILE A 178 17.73 -16.23 33.03
CA ILE A 178 16.62 -16.55 32.14
C ILE A 178 17.11 -16.96 30.76
N ARG A 179 16.25 -17.70 30.04
CA ARG A 179 16.37 -17.90 28.58
C ARG A 179 15.07 -17.43 27.91
N VAL A 180 15.24 -16.71 26.81
CA VAL A 180 14.14 -16.44 25.88
C VAL A 180 14.26 -17.46 24.75
N ILE A 181 13.23 -18.25 24.53
CA ILE A 181 13.25 -19.39 23.59
C ILE A 181 12.17 -19.14 22.52
N GLY A 182 12.59 -18.91 21.29
CA GLY A 182 11.63 -18.60 20.23
C GLY A 182 12.26 -18.42 18.85
N ASN A 183 11.55 -17.78 17.93
CA ASN A 183 11.96 -17.60 16.54
C ASN A 183 12.56 -16.20 16.31
N ASP A 184 13.70 -15.94 16.90
CA ASP A 184 14.39 -14.67 16.74
C ASP A 184 14.84 -14.47 15.29
N SER A 185 14.61 -13.29 14.71
CA SER A 185 14.87 -12.97 13.29
C SER A 185 14.14 -13.87 12.27
N GLY A 186 13.06 -14.56 12.67
CA GLY A 186 12.40 -15.56 11.82
C GLY A 186 13.19 -16.86 11.66
N GLU A 187 14.31 -17.00 12.35
CA GLU A 187 15.06 -18.25 12.42
C GLU A 187 14.40 -19.20 13.41
N LYS A 188 14.34 -20.46 13.03
CA LYS A 188 13.72 -21.48 13.86
C LYS A 188 14.59 -21.75 15.10
N LEU A 189 13.97 -21.56 16.25
CA LEU A 189 14.46 -21.92 17.57
C LEU A 189 15.78 -21.26 17.98
N SER A 190 15.76 -19.97 18.16
CA SER A 190 16.82 -19.21 18.82
C SER A 190 16.67 -19.25 20.35
N ILE A 191 17.78 -19.30 21.05
CA ILE A 191 17.85 -19.32 22.53
C ILE A 191 18.73 -18.17 22.99
N LEU A 192 18.10 -17.13 23.55
CA LEU A 192 18.80 -15.96 24.05
C LEU A 192 18.96 -16.06 25.59
N SER A 193 20.17 -15.85 26.09
CA SER A 193 20.45 -15.82 27.52
C SER A 193 20.45 -14.41 28.08
N GLY A 194 19.98 -14.28 29.31
CA GLY A 194 19.99 -13.01 30.01
C GLY A 194 19.72 -13.11 31.49
N PHE A 195 19.67 -11.95 32.14
CA PHE A 195 19.35 -11.83 33.56
C PHE A 195 18.30 -10.73 33.73
N ILE A 196 17.30 -11.01 34.58
CA ILE A 196 16.33 -9.99 34.98
C ILE A 196 17.07 -8.86 35.73
N SER A 197 17.06 -7.68 35.15
CA SER A 197 17.73 -6.52 35.73
C SER A 197 16.79 -5.61 36.53
N ARG A 198 15.48 -5.60 36.20
CA ARG A 198 14.48 -4.73 36.80
C ARG A 198 13.07 -5.31 36.68
N LEU A 199 12.19 -5.04 37.65
CA LEU A 199 10.80 -5.52 37.68
C LEU A 199 9.77 -4.38 37.58
N ASP A 200 10.18 -3.14 37.75
CA ASP A 200 9.33 -1.96 37.91
C ASP A 200 9.53 -0.92 36.79
N ARG A 201 9.73 -1.40 35.56
CA ARG A 201 9.87 -0.53 34.40
C ARG A 201 8.51 -0.08 33.91
N ASN A 202 8.42 1.19 33.48
CA ASN A 202 7.28 1.67 32.73
C ASN A 202 7.17 0.96 31.37
N THR A 203 5.95 0.87 30.85
CA THR A 203 5.64 0.27 29.54
C THR A 203 6.47 0.90 28.44
N PRO A 204 6.89 0.12 27.43
CA PRO A 204 7.54 0.67 26.24
C PRO A 204 6.53 1.50 25.40
N ASP A 205 7.04 2.49 24.67
CA ASP A 205 6.27 3.26 23.69
C ASP A 205 6.61 2.76 22.28
N TYR A 206 5.62 2.27 21.56
CA TYR A 206 5.76 1.75 20.20
C TYR A 206 5.39 2.79 19.12
N GLY A 207 5.04 4.01 19.52
CA GLY A 207 4.80 5.12 18.62
C GLY A 207 3.33 5.55 18.51
N PRO A 208 3.08 6.63 17.74
CA PRO A 208 1.74 7.19 17.57
C PRO A 208 0.85 6.28 16.72
N ASN A 209 -0.46 6.31 17.00
CA ASN A 209 -1.49 5.53 16.27
C ASN A 209 -1.29 4.01 16.27
N THR A 210 -0.43 3.50 17.15
CA THR A 210 -0.19 2.06 17.32
C THR A 210 -0.74 1.61 18.66
N TYR A 211 -0.81 0.29 18.84
CA TYR A 211 -1.09 -0.30 20.15
C TYR A 211 0.04 0.03 21.12
N ASN A 212 -0.31 0.50 22.30
CA ASN A 212 0.62 0.72 23.41
C ASN A 212 0.00 0.21 24.71
N ASP A 213 0.74 -0.61 25.41
CA ASP A 213 0.34 -1.13 26.72
C ASP A 213 0.41 -0.03 27.80
N PHE A 214 -0.41 -0.13 28.81
CA PHE A 214 -0.47 0.83 29.92
C PHE A 214 -1.04 0.18 31.19
N ASN A 215 -1.01 0.88 32.32
CA ASN A 215 -1.45 0.37 33.61
C ASN A 215 -0.79 -0.96 34.01
N THR A 216 0.48 -1.11 33.69
CA THR A 216 1.28 -2.28 34.03
C THR A 216 2.74 -1.90 34.21
N GLU A 217 3.46 -2.71 34.95
CA GLU A 217 4.91 -2.72 35.02
C GLU A 217 5.45 -3.74 34.01
N TYR A 218 6.62 -3.47 33.49
CA TYR A 218 7.36 -4.39 32.64
C TYR A 218 8.63 -4.89 33.34
N ILE A 219 8.98 -6.12 33.05
CA ILE A 219 10.25 -6.73 33.47
C ILE A 219 11.29 -6.34 32.42
N GLN A 220 12.46 -5.89 32.86
CA GLN A 220 13.59 -5.60 31.98
C GLN A 220 14.71 -6.60 32.18
N ALA A 221 15.29 -7.05 31.05
CA ALA A 221 16.49 -7.86 31.07
C ALA A 221 17.56 -7.30 30.13
N ALA A 222 18.80 -7.62 30.40
CA ALA A 222 19.92 -7.43 29.47
C ALA A 222 19.90 -8.64 28.51
N ALA A 223 19.20 -8.53 27.42
CA ALA A 223 19.13 -9.48 26.31
C ALA A 223 18.92 -8.67 25.03
N SER A 224 19.02 -9.30 23.86
CA SER A 224 18.86 -8.61 22.57
C SER A 224 18.06 -9.50 21.63
N ALA A 225 16.74 -9.45 21.77
CA ALA A 225 15.80 -10.13 20.89
C ALA A 225 15.49 -9.26 19.65
N SER A 226 15.17 -9.88 18.53
CA SER A 226 14.80 -9.22 17.28
C SER A 226 13.38 -9.56 16.84
N GLY A 227 12.96 -9.10 15.65
CA GLY A 227 11.64 -9.42 15.11
C GLY A 227 11.43 -10.93 14.96
N GLY A 228 10.25 -11.43 15.33
CA GLY A 228 9.91 -12.86 15.39
C GLY A 228 9.94 -13.44 16.81
N SER A 229 10.70 -12.86 17.73
CA SER A 229 10.76 -13.29 19.13
C SER A 229 9.53 -12.89 19.96
N SER A 230 8.66 -12.01 19.47
CA SER A 230 7.40 -11.64 20.14
C SER A 230 6.59 -12.89 20.47
N GLY A 231 6.12 -12.98 21.73
CA GLY A 231 5.37 -14.13 22.23
C GLY A 231 6.21 -15.30 22.75
N SER A 232 7.55 -15.17 22.74
CA SER A 232 8.44 -16.19 23.31
C SER A 232 8.27 -16.30 24.82
N PRO A 233 8.31 -17.52 25.39
CA PRO A 233 8.42 -17.71 26.84
C PRO A 233 9.76 -17.22 27.34
N VAL A 234 9.72 -16.49 28.45
CA VAL A 234 10.89 -16.16 29.25
C VAL A 234 10.96 -17.18 30.39
N VAL A 235 11.90 -18.10 30.33
CA VAL A 235 11.96 -19.23 31.23
C VAL A 235 13.13 -19.14 32.22
N ASN A 236 12.93 -19.64 33.44
CA ASN A 236 13.99 -19.82 34.41
C ASN A 236 14.66 -21.20 34.27
N CYS A 237 15.72 -21.47 35.04
CA CYS A 237 16.46 -22.72 34.97
C CYS A 237 15.65 -23.95 35.40
N ASP A 238 14.48 -23.79 36.04
CA ASP A 238 13.58 -24.88 36.44
C ASP A 238 12.54 -25.21 35.36
N GLY A 239 12.54 -24.45 34.24
CA GLY A 239 11.65 -24.65 33.08
C GLY A 239 10.27 -24.04 33.26
N TYR A 240 10.10 -23.06 34.15
CA TYR A 240 8.85 -22.31 34.29
C TYR A 240 8.89 -21.02 33.49
N ALA A 241 7.80 -20.68 32.83
CA ALA A 241 7.63 -19.37 32.18
C ALA A 241 7.35 -18.29 33.23
N VAL A 242 8.27 -17.37 33.41
CA VAL A 242 8.20 -16.27 34.38
C VAL A 242 7.67 -14.97 33.80
N ALA A 243 7.79 -14.80 32.48
CA ALA A 243 7.29 -13.64 31.73
C ALA A 243 7.08 -13.97 30.25
N LEU A 244 6.49 -13.04 29.52
CA LEU A 244 6.23 -13.12 28.09
C LEU A 244 7.07 -12.05 27.36
N GLN A 245 7.85 -12.43 26.36
CA GLN A 245 8.58 -11.49 25.49
C GLN A 245 7.60 -10.60 24.76
N ALA A 246 7.73 -9.29 24.87
CA ALA A 246 6.86 -8.33 24.22
C ALA A 246 7.59 -7.45 23.21
N GLY A 247 8.76 -6.95 23.57
CA GLY A 247 9.55 -6.07 22.68
C GLY A 247 10.94 -5.84 23.20
N GLY A 248 11.73 -5.07 22.48
CA GLY A 248 13.12 -4.75 22.84
C GLY A 248 13.56 -3.40 22.29
N ASN A 249 14.71 -2.94 22.76
CA ASN A 249 15.41 -1.78 22.21
C ASN A 249 16.79 -2.23 21.75
N SER A 250 17.00 -2.30 20.44
CA SER A 250 18.24 -2.73 19.83
C SER A 250 19.42 -1.80 20.12
N GLU A 251 19.17 -0.50 20.36
CA GLU A 251 20.23 0.49 20.66
C GLU A 251 20.82 0.27 22.06
N SER A 252 20.02 -0.22 23.01
CA SER A 252 20.45 -0.45 24.39
C SER A 252 20.63 -1.92 24.76
N SER A 253 20.47 -2.86 23.82
CA SER A 253 20.47 -4.31 24.07
C SER A 253 19.61 -4.68 25.26
N THR A 254 18.37 -4.21 25.28
CA THR A 254 17.45 -4.32 26.42
C THR A 254 16.13 -4.89 25.95
N ASP A 255 15.68 -5.97 26.56
CA ASP A 255 14.38 -6.57 26.30
C ASP A 255 13.35 -6.24 27.38
N PHE A 256 12.09 -6.18 26.95
CA PHE A 256 10.94 -5.89 27.77
C PHE A 256 9.97 -7.05 27.77
N PHE A 257 9.63 -7.51 28.96
CA PHE A 257 8.79 -8.68 29.17
C PHE A 257 7.53 -8.29 29.92
N LEU A 258 6.38 -8.77 29.43
CA LEU A 258 5.11 -8.63 30.15
C LEU A 258 5.04 -9.64 31.31
N PRO A 259 4.76 -9.20 32.57
CA PRO A 259 4.51 -10.13 33.68
C PRO A 259 3.23 -10.96 33.43
N VAL A 260 3.29 -12.27 33.66
CA VAL A 260 2.19 -13.19 33.28
C VAL A 260 1.12 -13.40 34.35
N TYR A 261 0.99 -12.52 35.37
CA TYR A 261 -0.08 -12.61 36.39
C TYR A 261 -1.49 -12.51 35.79
N ARG A 262 -1.71 -11.52 34.93
CA ARG A 262 -3.01 -11.32 34.26
C ARG A 262 -3.30 -12.45 33.26
N VAL A 263 -2.26 -12.92 32.62
CA VAL A 263 -2.32 -14.07 31.70
C VAL A 263 -2.83 -15.30 32.45
N LEU A 264 -2.25 -15.58 33.64
CA LEU A 264 -2.65 -16.71 34.47
C LEU A 264 -4.14 -16.62 34.88
N ARG A 265 -4.63 -15.42 35.27
CA ARG A 265 -6.04 -15.22 35.58
C ARG A 265 -6.93 -15.47 34.35
N ALA A 266 -6.57 -14.93 33.20
CA ALA A 266 -7.33 -15.12 31.98
C ALA A 266 -7.32 -16.60 31.54
N LEU A 267 -6.19 -17.29 31.65
CA LEU A 267 -6.07 -18.73 31.36
C LEU A 267 -6.99 -19.55 32.26
N ASN A 268 -7.03 -19.28 33.56
CA ASN A 268 -7.94 -19.96 34.50
C ASN A 268 -9.41 -19.78 34.08
N CYS A 269 -9.81 -18.59 33.63
CA CYS A 269 -11.17 -18.38 33.12
C CYS A 269 -11.45 -19.25 31.89
N VAL A 270 -10.49 -19.32 30.92
CA VAL A 270 -10.63 -20.15 29.71
C VAL A 270 -10.74 -21.64 30.08
N GLN A 271 -9.91 -22.12 31.01
CA GLN A 271 -9.91 -23.51 31.49
C GLN A 271 -11.21 -23.91 32.19
N ASN A 272 -11.82 -22.95 32.91
CA ASN A 272 -13.09 -23.16 33.61
C ASN A 272 -14.32 -22.84 32.72
N ASN A 273 -14.12 -22.43 31.49
CA ASN A 273 -15.18 -21.95 30.59
C ASN A 273 -15.98 -20.79 31.19
N GLU A 274 -15.27 -19.86 31.85
CA GLU A 274 -15.82 -18.65 32.44
C GLU A 274 -15.48 -17.45 31.56
N PRO A 275 -16.32 -16.39 31.49
CA PRO A 275 -16.02 -15.18 30.76
C PRO A 275 -14.86 -14.41 31.42
N ILE A 276 -13.92 -13.96 30.60
CA ILE A 276 -12.82 -13.10 31.08
C ILE A 276 -13.36 -11.67 31.23
N THR A 277 -13.53 -11.23 32.46
CA THR A 277 -14.00 -9.89 32.79
C THR A 277 -12.86 -8.90 32.82
N ARG A 278 -13.07 -7.68 32.25
CA ARG A 278 -12.11 -6.55 32.28
C ARG A 278 -12.83 -5.26 32.61
N GLY A 279 -12.52 -4.71 33.80
CA GLY A 279 -13.12 -3.47 34.31
C GLY A 279 -12.26 -2.24 33.98
N THR A 280 -12.89 -1.08 33.89
CA THR A 280 -12.18 0.19 33.67
C THR A 280 -12.90 1.37 34.28
N ILE A 281 -12.14 2.35 34.76
CA ILE A 281 -12.60 3.69 35.10
C ILE A 281 -12.03 4.75 34.15
N GLN A 282 -11.37 4.30 33.06
CA GLN A 282 -10.74 5.12 32.03
C GLN A 282 -9.68 6.11 32.58
N VAL A 283 -8.89 5.66 33.54
CA VAL A 283 -7.73 6.37 34.09
C VAL A 283 -6.45 5.63 33.74
N GLN A 284 -5.47 6.34 33.25
CA GLN A 284 -4.11 5.85 33.13
C GLN A 284 -3.33 6.18 34.39
N TRP A 285 -2.76 5.15 34.99
CA TRP A 285 -1.91 5.24 36.16
C TRP A 285 -0.44 5.07 35.80
N MET A 286 0.44 5.73 36.53
CA MET A 286 1.89 5.52 36.47
C MET A 286 2.43 5.22 37.85
N LEU A 287 3.37 4.30 37.95
CA LEU A 287 4.11 4.07 39.18
C LEU A 287 5.15 5.18 39.36
N GLU A 288 4.97 6.03 40.36
CA GLU A 288 5.87 7.14 40.64
C GLU A 288 6.58 6.91 41.97
N PRO A 289 7.91 7.13 42.04
CA PRO A 289 8.65 6.97 43.31
C PRO A 289 8.19 7.96 44.37
N PHE A 290 8.34 7.60 45.63
CA PHE A 290 7.84 8.39 46.77
C PHE A 290 8.35 9.82 46.78
N ASP A 291 9.54 10.11 46.31
CA ASP A 291 10.03 11.50 46.24
C ASP A 291 9.23 12.34 45.23
N LYS A 292 8.77 11.78 44.14
CA LYS A 292 7.84 12.45 43.21
C LYS A 292 6.44 12.54 43.78
N CYS A 293 5.92 11.49 44.41
CA CYS A 293 4.62 11.51 45.09
C CYS A 293 4.55 12.63 46.14
N ARG A 294 5.60 12.84 46.94
CA ARG A 294 5.68 13.95 47.90
C ARG A 294 5.61 15.33 47.24
N ARG A 295 6.27 15.50 46.09
CA ARG A 295 6.19 16.76 45.32
C ARG A 295 4.77 17.01 44.79
N LEU A 296 4.01 15.94 44.50
CA LEU A 296 2.61 15.99 44.09
C LEU A 296 1.64 16.20 45.30
N GLY A 297 2.17 16.13 46.53
CA GLY A 297 1.40 16.38 47.74
C GLY A 297 1.10 15.16 48.60
N LEU A 298 1.82 14.02 48.39
CA LEU A 298 1.72 12.90 49.33
C LEU A 298 2.22 13.30 50.72
N ARG A 299 1.39 13.10 51.74
CA ARG A 299 1.74 13.46 53.13
C ARG A 299 2.66 12.39 53.72
N ALA A 300 3.49 12.84 54.70
CA ALA A 300 4.46 11.98 55.37
C ALA A 300 3.84 10.85 56.18
N ASP A 301 2.64 11.09 56.78
CA ASP A 301 1.88 10.09 57.51
C ASP A 301 1.34 8.99 56.58
N SER A 302 0.82 9.37 55.42
CA SER A 302 0.34 8.44 54.40
C SER A 302 1.48 7.60 53.82
N GLU A 303 2.61 8.23 53.48
CA GLU A 303 3.80 7.53 53.03
C GLU A 303 4.30 6.51 54.04
N LYS A 304 4.36 6.92 55.31
CA LYS A 304 4.77 6.05 56.43
C LYS A 304 3.88 4.83 56.50
N ALA A 305 2.54 5.04 56.50
CA ALA A 305 1.57 3.95 56.58
C ALA A 305 1.70 2.98 55.41
N MET A 306 1.94 3.45 54.20
CA MET A 306 2.13 2.60 53.01
C MET A 306 3.43 1.81 53.11
N ARG A 307 4.54 2.43 53.53
CA ARG A 307 5.85 1.73 53.71
C ARG A 307 5.79 0.69 54.83
N GLU A 308 5.09 0.94 55.92
CA GLU A 308 4.91 -0.01 56.99
C GLU A 308 4.10 -1.25 56.56
N LYS A 309 3.07 -1.03 55.73
CA LYS A 309 2.23 -2.10 55.20
C LYS A 309 2.91 -2.88 54.06
N PHE A 310 3.65 -2.18 53.22
CA PHE A 310 4.33 -2.75 52.07
C PHE A 310 5.83 -2.37 52.07
N PRO A 311 6.69 -3.05 52.84
CA PRO A 311 8.09 -2.68 53.04
C PRO A 311 8.94 -2.63 51.74
N ALA A 312 8.57 -3.43 50.71
CA ALA A 312 9.23 -3.48 49.43
C ALA A 312 8.74 -2.40 48.46
N LEU A 313 7.73 -1.60 48.80
CA LEU A 313 7.13 -0.58 47.96
C LEU A 313 8.03 0.67 47.86
N ASN A 314 8.36 1.09 46.64
CA ASN A 314 9.22 2.24 46.37
C ASN A 314 8.45 3.49 45.91
N GLY A 315 7.16 3.39 45.63
CA GLY A 315 6.33 4.47 45.10
C GLY A 315 4.83 4.15 45.19
N LEU A 316 4.00 5.02 44.60
CA LEU A 316 2.56 4.83 44.50
C LEU A 316 2.09 5.03 43.06
N LEU A 317 0.89 4.51 42.77
CA LEU A 317 0.21 4.79 41.53
C LEU A 317 -0.32 6.22 41.54
N VAL A 318 0.06 6.99 40.52
CA VAL A 318 -0.34 8.36 40.31
C VAL A 318 -1.12 8.44 39.00
N SER A 319 -2.26 9.17 39.02
CA SER A 319 -3.01 9.39 37.77
C SER A 319 -2.23 10.26 36.81
N SER A 320 -2.03 9.78 35.58
CA SER A 320 -1.37 10.55 34.51
C SER A 320 -2.36 11.09 33.49
N ILE A 321 -3.42 10.35 33.17
CA ILE A 321 -4.48 10.74 32.25
C ILE A 321 -5.81 10.25 32.79
N THR A 322 -6.81 11.13 32.82
CA THR A 322 -8.23 10.78 33.04
C THR A 322 -8.99 11.16 31.77
N LEU A 323 -9.65 10.19 31.14
CA LEU A 323 -10.31 10.48 29.87
C LEU A 323 -11.59 11.29 30.09
N PRO A 324 -11.83 12.32 29.26
CA PRO A 324 -13.08 13.04 29.23
C PRO A 324 -14.28 12.12 28.94
N GLU A 325 -15.44 12.44 29.54
CA GLU A 325 -16.67 11.65 29.45
C GLU A 325 -16.53 10.19 29.97
N GLY A 326 -15.38 9.84 30.54
CA GLY A 326 -15.16 8.54 31.19
C GLY A 326 -15.75 8.44 32.59
N PRO A 327 -15.83 7.25 33.20
CA PRO A 327 -16.43 7.05 34.51
C PRO A 327 -15.78 7.89 35.63
N ALA A 328 -14.48 8.18 35.55
CA ALA A 328 -13.72 8.94 36.53
C ALA A 328 -13.56 10.42 36.17
N ASP A 329 -14.15 10.88 35.05
CA ASP A 329 -14.04 12.27 34.61
C ASP A 329 -14.55 13.25 35.68
N GLY A 330 -13.78 14.30 35.95
CA GLY A 330 -14.07 15.29 37.01
C GLY A 330 -13.87 14.81 38.46
N LEU A 331 -13.77 13.47 38.67
CA LEU A 331 -13.55 12.85 39.99
C LEU A 331 -12.06 12.68 40.29
N ILE A 332 -11.32 12.06 39.39
CA ILE A 332 -9.86 11.87 39.47
C ILE A 332 -9.20 12.87 38.53
N LYS A 333 -8.08 13.46 38.98
CA LYS A 333 -7.27 14.40 38.18
C LYS A 333 -5.83 13.96 38.10
N GLU A 334 -5.15 14.46 37.10
CA GLU A 334 -3.72 14.23 36.91
C GLU A 334 -2.92 14.65 38.13
N GLY A 335 -2.02 13.79 38.58
CA GLY A 335 -1.21 13.98 39.80
C GLY A 335 -1.85 13.49 41.09
N ASP A 336 -3.05 12.92 41.07
CA ASP A 336 -3.65 12.27 42.24
C ASP A 336 -2.90 11.00 42.62
N CYS A 337 -2.48 10.91 43.90
CA CYS A 337 -1.84 9.70 44.42
C CYS A 337 -2.93 8.72 44.93
N LEU A 338 -2.97 7.53 44.35
CA LEU A 338 -3.91 6.47 44.73
C LEU A 338 -3.45 5.82 46.05
N LEU A 339 -4.33 5.77 47.07
CA LEU A 339 -4.07 5.18 48.37
C LEU A 339 -4.80 3.85 48.54
N ALA A 340 -6.13 3.85 48.33
CA ALA A 340 -6.95 2.66 48.52
C ALA A 340 -8.15 2.61 47.57
N ILE A 341 -8.69 1.41 47.34
CA ILE A 341 -9.97 1.19 46.65
C ILE A 341 -10.82 0.28 47.58
N ASN A 342 -12.08 0.68 47.84
CA ASN A 342 -13.00 0.00 48.78
C ASN A 342 -12.35 -0.28 50.16
N GLY A 343 -11.50 0.65 50.64
CA GLY A 343 -10.75 0.51 51.88
C GLY A 343 -9.54 -0.42 51.83
N GLU A 344 -9.29 -1.07 50.69
CA GLU A 344 -8.08 -1.90 50.49
C GLU A 344 -6.93 -1.01 49.96
N PRO A 345 -5.80 -0.90 50.69
CA PRO A 345 -4.63 -0.18 50.23
C PRO A 345 -4.05 -0.77 48.96
N ILE A 346 -3.71 0.11 48.00
CA ILE A 346 -3.23 -0.25 46.69
C ILE A 346 -1.70 -0.11 46.61
N SER A 347 -1.03 -1.20 46.20
CA SER A 347 0.43 -1.22 46.04
C SER A 347 0.89 -1.54 44.62
N THR A 348 0.02 -2.10 43.78
CA THR A 348 0.36 -2.56 42.40
C THR A 348 -0.79 -2.36 41.45
N PHE A 349 -0.50 -2.30 40.14
CA PHE A 349 -1.50 -2.29 39.07
C PHE A 349 -2.40 -3.54 39.09
N ILE A 350 -1.83 -4.72 39.40
CA ILE A 350 -2.57 -5.99 39.45
C ILE A 350 -3.71 -5.90 40.45
N LYS A 351 -3.48 -5.29 41.63
CA LYS A 351 -4.51 -5.13 42.65
C LYS A 351 -5.63 -4.19 42.22
N VAL A 352 -5.31 -3.15 41.46
CA VAL A 352 -6.31 -2.27 40.81
C VAL A 352 -7.18 -3.08 39.85
N ASP A 353 -6.54 -3.82 38.93
CA ASP A 353 -7.23 -4.64 37.91
C ASP A 353 -8.15 -5.68 38.58
N ASP A 354 -7.67 -6.41 39.58
CA ASP A 354 -8.48 -7.42 40.30
C ASP A 354 -9.76 -6.83 40.88
N ILE A 355 -9.66 -5.64 41.44
CA ILE A 355 -10.83 -4.94 41.99
C ILE A 355 -11.76 -4.47 40.84
N LEU A 356 -11.22 -3.83 39.80
CA LEU A 356 -12.04 -3.33 38.72
C LEU A 356 -12.73 -4.49 37.96
N ASP A 357 -12.01 -5.55 37.64
CA ASP A 357 -12.53 -6.71 36.93
C ASP A 357 -13.64 -7.45 37.69
N SER A 358 -13.63 -7.35 39.05
CA SER A 358 -14.62 -7.98 39.91
C SER A 358 -15.86 -7.10 40.16
N HIS A 359 -15.81 -5.82 39.79
CA HIS A 359 -16.88 -4.84 40.12
C HIS A 359 -17.50 -4.16 38.92
N ILE A 360 -17.45 -4.79 37.72
CA ILE A 360 -18.07 -4.22 36.50
C ILE A 360 -19.54 -3.90 36.74
N GLY A 361 -19.94 -2.64 36.41
CA GLY A 361 -21.30 -2.12 36.63
C GLY A 361 -21.63 -1.76 38.08
N GLN A 362 -20.69 -1.88 39.02
CA GLN A 362 -20.85 -1.52 40.42
C GLN A 362 -20.09 -0.23 40.76
N GLU A 363 -20.55 0.45 41.78
CA GLU A 363 -19.88 1.62 42.36
C GLU A 363 -18.75 1.19 43.30
N ILE A 364 -17.56 1.76 43.15
CA ILE A 364 -16.41 1.60 44.04
C ILE A 364 -16.06 2.92 44.71
N GLU A 365 -15.49 2.85 45.92
CA GLU A 365 -14.93 4.02 46.61
C GLU A 365 -13.42 4.05 46.40
N ILE A 366 -12.90 5.18 45.87
CA ILE A 366 -11.48 5.36 45.61
C ILE A 366 -10.94 6.44 46.55
N GLU A 367 -9.90 6.12 47.31
CA GLU A 367 -9.19 7.01 48.20
C GLU A 367 -7.93 7.54 47.56
N ILE A 368 -7.86 8.86 47.35
CA ILE A 368 -6.73 9.56 46.73
C ILE A 368 -6.22 10.68 47.60
N GLN A 369 -4.97 11.06 47.36
CA GLN A 369 -4.41 12.27 47.95
C GLN A 369 -4.09 13.28 46.85
N ARG A 370 -4.71 14.48 46.91
CA ARG A 370 -4.57 15.57 45.95
C ARG A 370 -4.01 16.82 46.64
N GLY A 371 -2.78 17.23 46.33
CA GLY A 371 -2.18 18.43 46.95
C GLY A 371 -2.21 18.43 48.46
N GLY A 372 -1.93 17.29 49.09
CA GLY A 372 -1.92 17.14 50.56
C GLY A 372 -3.28 16.91 51.21
N LYS A 373 -4.37 16.82 50.43
CA LYS A 373 -5.73 16.60 50.95
C LYS A 373 -6.19 15.19 50.66
N ASP A 374 -6.75 14.50 51.68
CA ASP A 374 -7.43 13.22 51.48
C ASP A 374 -8.78 13.43 50.80
N MET A 375 -9.06 12.64 49.81
CA MET A 375 -10.33 12.66 49.10
C MET A 375 -10.84 11.23 48.91
N LYS A 376 -12.15 11.06 49.05
CA LYS A 376 -12.87 9.85 48.72
C LYS A 376 -13.83 10.15 47.58
N VAL A 377 -13.71 9.45 46.50
CA VAL A 377 -14.56 9.59 45.32
C VAL A 377 -15.24 8.27 45.00
N LYS A 378 -16.47 8.33 44.50
CA LYS A 378 -17.21 7.16 44.06
C LYS A 378 -17.30 7.13 42.55
N CYS A 379 -17.03 5.98 41.96
CA CYS A 379 -16.97 5.81 40.54
C CYS A 379 -17.59 4.46 40.13
N THR A 380 -18.40 4.45 39.08
CA THR A 380 -18.94 3.19 38.53
C THR A 380 -17.95 2.57 37.58
N VAL A 381 -17.63 1.29 37.76
CA VAL A 381 -16.68 0.57 36.90
C VAL A 381 -17.35 0.22 35.57
N GLY A 382 -16.75 0.67 34.48
CA GLY A 382 -17.19 0.32 33.13
C GLY A 382 -16.62 -1.04 32.69
N ASP A 383 -17.15 -1.54 31.58
CA ASP A 383 -16.69 -2.78 30.92
C ASP A 383 -15.79 -2.44 29.72
N LEU A 384 -14.52 -2.86 29.77
CA LEU A 384 -13.54 -2.64 28.70
C LEU A 384 -13.93 -3.30 27.37
N HIS A 385 -14.59 -4.46 27.43
CA HIS A 385 -15.02 -5.15 26.20
C HIS A 385 -16.08 -4.36 25.44
N LYS A 386 -16.92 -3.58 26.11
CA LYS A 386 -17.93 -2.73 25.47
C LYS A 386 -17.37 -1.53 24.74
N ILE A 387 -16.17 -1.07 25.12
CA ILE A 387 -15.48 0.07 24.48
C ILE A 387 -14.30 -0.37 23.59
N THR A 388 -14.18 -1.69 23.36
CA THR A 388 -13.20 -2.28 22.44
C THR A 388 -13.92 -2.64 21.15
N PRO A 389 -13.54 -2.05 20.00
CA PRO A 389 -14.19 -2.33 18.73
C PRO A 389 -14.09 -3.82 18.35
N ASN A 390 -15.20 -4.37 17.85
CA ASN A 390 -15.30 -5.74 17.37
C ASN A 390 -16.00 -5.84 16.00
N ARG A 391 -16.18 -4.70 15.34
CA ARG A 391 -16.82 -4.59 14.02
C ARG A 391 -16.19 -3.46 13.20
N TYR A 392 -16.18 -3.62 11.90
CA TYR A 392 -15.81 -2.54 10.98
C TYR A 392 -16.71 -2.54 9.75
N LEU A 393 -16.85 -1.36 9.18
CA LEU A 393 -17.60 -1.11 7.97
C LEU A 393 -16.65 -0.97 6.79
N SER A 394 -16.94 -1.65 5.69
CA SER A 394 -16.32 -1.40 4.36
C SER A 394 -17.33 -0.68 3.48
N VAL A 395 -17.02 0.52 3.03
CA VAL A 395 -17.87 1.31 2.13
C VAL A 395 -17.04 2.26 1.28
N CYS A 396 -17.38 2.36 -0.02
CA CYS A 396 -16.73 3.27 -0.97
C CYS A 396 -15.20 3.13 -1.02
N GLY A 397 -14.70 1.91 -0.80
CA GLY A 397 -13.27 1.59 -0.83
C GLY A 397 -12.51 1.88 0.47
N ALA A 398 -13.16 2.46 1.49
CA ALA A 398 -12.56 2.74 2.79
C ALA A 398 -13.10 1.81 3.89
N THR A 399 -12.41 1.74 5.03
CA THR A 399 -12.86 0.97 6.20
C THR A 399 -12.88 1.83 7.46
N PHE A 400 -13.91 1.59 8.30
CA PHE A 400 -14.22 2.39 9.48
C PHE A 400 -14.57 1.53 10.69
N ASN A 401 -14.23 2.00 11.90
CA ASN A 401 -14.74 1.45 13.16
C ASN A 401 -14.98 2.57 14.19
N ASP A 402 -15.63 2.24 15.30
CA ASP A 402 -15.73 3.15 16.43
C ASP A 402 -14.34 3.39 17.03
N LEU A 403 -14.05 4.64 17.46
CA LEU A 403 -12.76 4.98 18.04
C LEU A 403 -12.52 4.15 19.31
N SER A 404 -11.39 3.45 19.34
CA SER A 404 -11.05 2.57 20.46
C SER A 404 -10.53 3.33 21.68
N TYR A 405 -10.62 2.69 22.85
CA TYR A 405 -10.00 3.20 24.08
C TYR A 405 -8.48 3.36 23.93
N GLN A 406 -7.82 2.47 23.18
CA GLN A 406 -6.38 2.53 22.90
C GLN A 406 -5.99 3.86 22.24
N LEU A 407 -6.70 4.25 21.18
CA LEU A 407 -6.43 5.49 20.46
C LEU A 407 -6.91 6.72 21.22
N ALA A 408 -8.11 6.67 21.83
CA ALA A 408 -8.64 7.79 22.60
C ALA A 408 -7.71 8.19 23.75
N ARG A 409 -7.13 7.22 24.44
CA ARG A 409 -6.18 7.42 25.53
C ARG A 409 -4.90 8.15 25.07
N LEU A 410 -4.32 7.75 23.93
CA LEU A 410 -3.08 8.38 23.42
C LEU A 410 -3.22 9.90 23.20
N TYR A 411 -4.45 10.35 22.91
CA TYR A 411 -4.73 11.75 22.60
C TYR A 411 -5.60 12.45 23.66
N SER A 412 -5.88 11.80 24.79
CA SER A 412 -6.68 12.30 25.89
C SER A 412 -8.05 12.86 25.46
N ILE A 413 -8.76 12.11 24.62
CA ILE A 413 -10.09 12.44 24.08
C ILE A 413 -11.13 11.42 24.55
N PRO A 414 -12.45 11.73 24.47
CA PRO A 414 -13.50 10.77 24.78
C PRO A 414 -13.40 9.51 23.90
N VAL A 415 -13.79 8.35 24.46
CA VAL A 415 -13.89 7.09 23.70
C VAL A 415 -15.15 7.13 22.83
N LYS A 416 -15.13 8.01 21.82
CA LYS A 416 -16.25 8.32 20.94
C LYS A 416 -15.73 8.92 19.64
N GLY A 417 -16.24 8.48 18.52
CA GLY A 417 -15.89 8.99 17.21
C GLY A 417 -15.84 7.90 16.16
N LEU A 418 -15.96 8.30 14.90
CA LEU A 418 -15.82 7.43 13.75
C LEU A 418 -14.37 7.43 13.27
N TYR A 419 -13.66 6.35 13.53
CA TYR A 419 -12.25 6.20 13.16
C TYR A 419 -12.10 5.55 11.77
N VAL A 420 -11.16 6.05 10.98
CA VAL A 420 -10.83 5.55 9.63
C VAL A 420 -9.62 4.62 9.71
N ASN A 421 -9.83 3.32 9.49
CA ASN A 421 -8.75 2.33 9.46
C ASN A 421 -7.96 2.40 8.16
N ASN A 422 -8.65 2.63 7.04
CA ASN A 422 -8.07 2.72 5.72
C ASN A 422 -8.77 3.81 4.92
N ALA A 423 -8.12 4.96 4.80
CA ALA A 423 -8.59 6.09 4.01
C ALA A 423 -8.27 5.87 2.53
N SER A 424 -9.14 5.18 1.80
CA SER A 424 -8.99 4.87 0.38
C SER A 424 -10.30 5.09 -0.39
N GLY A 425 -10.30 4.84 -1.68
CA GLY A 425 -11.47 5.07 -2.55
C GLY A 425 -11.95 6.51 -2.48
N SER A 426 -13.27 6.70 -2.31
CA SER A 426 -13.88 8.04 -2.16
C SER A 426 -13.31 8.85 -1.00
N PHE A 427 -12.84 8.17 0.04
CA PHE A 427 -12.30 8.77 1.26
C PHE A 427 -10.77 8.78 1.33
N SER A 428 -10.09 8.76 0.20
CA SER A 428 -8.63 8.96 0.14
C SER A 428 -8.26 10.37 0.62
N LEU A 429 -7.49 10.46 1.73
CA LEU A 429 -7.16 11.71 2.43
C LEU A 429 -5.63 11.93 2.45
N ASN A 430 -5.15 12.84 1.61
CA ASN A 430 -3.75 13.33 1.61
C ASN A 430 -2.67 12.23 1.63
N ASN A 431 -2.96 11.06 1.04
CA ASN A 431 -2.10 9.86 1.05
C ASN A 431 -1.75 9.31 2.44
N ILE A 432 -2.49 9.72 3.48
CA ILE A 432 -2.37 9.17 4.83
C ILE A 432 -3.50 8.15 5.02
N VAL A 433 -3.12 6.92 5.33
CA VAL A 433 -4.03 5.77 5.32
C VAL A 433 -4.93 5.72 6.56
N ASN A 434 -4.42 6.07 7.74
CA ASN A 434 -5.11 5.96 9.03
C ASN A 434 -4.91 7.20 9.90
N GLY A 435 -5.48 7.20 11.09
CA GLY A 435 -5.37 8.32 12.04
C GLY A 435 -6.42 9.41 11.85
N TRP A 436 -7.40 9.23 10.97
CA TRP A 436 -8.47 10.17 10.71
C TRP A 436 -9.72 9.88 11.55
N ILE A 437 -10.37 10.94 12.01
CA ILE A 437 -11.70 10.90 12.65
C ILE A 437 -12.65 11.72 11.77
N PHE A 438 -13.79 11.15 11.42
CA PHE A 438 -14.85 11.87 10.73
C PHE A 438 -15.78 12.52 11.76
N ASP A 439 -15.97 13.82 11.63
CA ASP A 439 -16.90 14.59 12.45
C ASP A 439 -18.31 14.60 11.84
N SER A 440 -18.39 14.84 10.52
CA SER A 440 -19.67 14.84 9.81
C SER A 440 -19.49 14.55 8.32
N ILE A 441 -20.52 14.00 7.71
CA ILE A 441 -20.65 13.81 6.26
C ILE A 441 -22.02 14.31 5.79
N ASP A 442 -22.06 15.03 4.67
CA ASP A 442 -23.30 15.64 4.13
C ASP A 442 -24.01 16.50 5.19
N ASP A 443 -23.20 17.28 5.94
CA ASP A 443 -23.61 18.14 7.05
C ASP A 443 -24.35 17.41 8.21
N LYS A 444 -24.25 16.09 8.27
CA LYS A 444 -24.77 15.24 9.36
C LYS A 444 -23.64 14.74 10.22
N ASP A 445 -23.76 14.96 11.53
CA ASP A 445 -22.76 14.49 12.51
C ASP A 445 -22.67 12.96 12.51
N THR A 446 -21.46 12.44 12.60
CA THR A 446 -21.15 10.99 12.61
C THR A 446 -20.38 10.62 13.88
N PRO A 447 -21.04 10.65 15.05
CA PRO A 447 -20.40 10.40 16.35
C PRO A 447 -19.97 8.95 16.55
N ASP A 448 -20.50 8.01 15.77
CA ASP A 448 -20.27 6.58 15.86
C ASP A 448 -20.53 5.89 14.52
N LEU A 449 -20.18 4.60 14.46
CA LEU A 449 -20.31 3.77 13.26
C LEU A 449 -21.77 3.57 12.84
N ASP A 450 -22.70 3.40 13.79
CA ASP A 450 -24.12 3.16 13.47
C ASP A 450 -24.78 4.38 12.83
N THR A 451 -24.51 5.57 13.39
CA THR A 451 -24.98 6.82 12.78
C THR A 451 -24.40 7.02 11.38
N PHE A 452 -23.11 6.72 11.18
CA PHE A 452 -22.49 6.81 9.85
C PHE A 452 -23.12 5.84 8.85
N ILE A 453 -23.40 4.60 9.24
CA ILE A 453 -24.10 3.61 8.40
C ILE A 453 -25.45 4.17 7.93
N GLU A 454 -26.25 4.72 8.85
CA GLU A 454 -27.57 5.25 8.49
C GLU A 454 -27.48 6.48 7.57
N VAL A 455 -26.46 7.33 7.76
CA VAL A 455 -26.22 8.45 6.83
C VAL A 455 -25.84 7.94 5.45
N MET A 456 -24.89 7.00 5.37
CA MET A 456 -24.38 6.46 4.11
C MET A 456 -25.44 5.69 3.29
N LYS A 457 -26.41 5.03 3.93
CA LYS A 457 -27.54 4.38 3.23
C LYS A 457 -28.38 5.37 2.41
N ASN A 458 -28.39 6.63 2.82
CA ASN A 458 -29.20 7.69 2.21
C ASN A 458 -28.43 8.58 1.23
N ILE A 459 -27.14 8.32 1.00
CA ILE A 459 -26.32 9.09 0.04
C ILE A 459 -26.32 8.31 -1.30
N PRO A 460 -26.76 8.95 -2.41
CA PRO A 460 -26.73 8.34 -3.73
C PRO A 460 -25.31 8.04 -4.24
N ASP A 461 -25.19 7.06 -5.13
CA ASP A 461 -23.95 6.87 -5.90
C ASP A 461 -23.64 8.14 -6.71
N ARG A 462 -22.37 8.45 -6.88
CA ARG A 462 -21.89 9.66 -7.60
C ARG A 462 -22.32 11.02 -7.00
N ALA A 463 -22.95 11.01 -5.82
CA ALA A 463 -23.23 12.28 -5.12
C ALA A 463 -21.93 12.94 -4.62
N TYR A 464 -21.88 14.27 -4.72
CA TYR A 464 -20.82 15.07 -4.09
C TYR A 464 -21.33 15.56 -2.74
N VAL A 465 -20.61 15.19 -1.68
CA VAL A 465 -20.96 15.54 -0.30
C VAL A 465 -19.78 16.21 0.41
N THR A 466 -20.10 17.01 1.42
CA THR A 466 -19.12 17.60 2.32
C THR A 466 -18.65 16.58 3.35
N LEU A 467 -17.35 16.58 3.63
CA LEU A 467 -16.73 15.79 4.67
C LEU A 467 -15.98 16.73 5.62
N LYS A 468 -16.31 16.67 6.89
CA LYS A 468 -15.56 17.31 7.97
C LYS A 468 -14.82 16.25 8.76
N TYR A 469 -13.51 16.45 8.94
CA TYR A 469 -12.65 15.44 9.52
C TYR A 469 -11.44 16.06 10.21
N ARG A 470 -10.80 15.30 11.09
CA ARG A 470 -9.57 15.69 11.80
C ARG A 470 -8.60 14.52 11.82
N HIS A 471 -7.30 14.84 11.93
CA HIS A 471 -6.30 13.83 12.21
C HIS A 471 -5.99 13.76 13.70
N LEU A 472 -5.76 12.57 14.24
CA LEU A 472 -5.45 12.37 15.66
C LEU A 472 -4.24 13.18 16.12
N SER A 473 -3.22 13.36 15.26
CA SER A 473 -2.05 14.18 15.59
C SER A 473 -2.31 15.69 15.60
N ASP A 474 -3.46 16.16 15.07
CA ASP A 474 -3.84 17.57 15.03
C ASP A 474 -5.36 17.73 15.20
N LEU A 475 -5.82 17.53 16.42
CA LEU A 475 -7.23 17.58 16.77
C LEU A 475 -7.82 19.01 16.78
N HIS A 476 -6.98 20.04 16.75
CA HIS A 476 -7.41 21.44 16.83
C HIS A 476 -7.80 22.02 15.47
N VAL A 477 -7.37 21.41 14.39
CA VAL A 477 -7.63 21.89 13.04
C VAL A 477 -8.62 20.99 12.31
N PRO A 478 -9.92 21.35 12.29
CA PRO A 478 -10.89 20.64 11.46
C PRO A 478 -10.61 20.91 9.98
N LEU A 479 -10.60 19.87 9.19
CA LEU A 479 -10.42 19.91 7.75
C LEU A 479 -11.76 19.67 7.05
N PHE A 480 -11.91 20.27 5.87
CA PHE A 480 -13.09 20.09 5.03
C PHE A 480 -12.69 19.64 3.64
N LYS A 481 -13.44 18.71 3.09
CA LYS A 481 -13.24 18.22 1.73
C LYS A 481 -14.60 17.92 1.09
N VAL A 482 -14.74 18.19 -0.20
CA VAL A 482 -15.83 17.65 -1.00
C VAL A 482 -15.36 16.32 -1.59
N VAL A 483 -16.13 15.26 -1.39
CA VAL A 483 -15.85 13.92 -1.89
C VAL A 483 -17.00 13.46 -2.79
N CYS A 484 -16.66 12.70 -3.84
CA CYS A 484 -17.63 12.02 -4.67
C CYS A 484 -17.79 10.59 -4.15
N ILE A 485 -19.01 10.21 -3.86
CA ILE A 485 -19.32 8.86 -3.36
C ILE A 485 -19.31 7.88 -4.53
N ASP A 486 -18.39 6.93 -4.52
CA ASP A 486 -18.30 5.88 -5.52
C ASP A 486 -18.80 4.53 -4.97
N ARG A 487 -19.98 4.13 -5.47
CA ARG A 487 -20.58 2.82 -5.20
C ARG A 487 -20.60 1.94 -6.47
N HIS A 488 -20.01 2.42 -7.56
CA HIS A 488 -19.91 1.68 -8.81
C HIS A 488 -18.75 0.68 -8.78
N TRP A 489 -17.52 1.16 -8.62
CA TRP A 489 -16.33 0.30 -8.51
C TRP A 489 -16.14 -0.26 -7.11
N ASN A 490 -16.54 0.49 -6.09
CA ASN A 490 -16.53 0.11 -4.70
C ASN A 490 -17.97 -0.16 -4.22
N SER A 491 -18.61 -1.13 -4.83
CA SER A 491 -20.02 -1.50 -4.56
C SER A 491 -20.25 -2.03 -3.15
N SER A 492 -19.22 -2.57 -2.50
CA SER A 492 -19.27 -3.11 -1.14
C SER A 492 -19.81 -2.09 -0.14
N PHE A 493 -20.88 -2.46 0.56
CA PHE A 493 -21.38 -1.77 1.75
C PHE A 493 -21.65 -2.83 2.81
N ARG A 494 -20.60 -3.24 3.47
CA ARG A 494 -20.54 -4.48 4.22
C ARG A 494 -20.02 -4.22 5.63
N LEU A 495 -20.77 -4.71 6.63
CA LEU A 495 -20.35 -4.74 8.02
C LEU A 495 -19.69 -6.08 8.30
N ALA A 496 -18.46 -6.04 8.78
CA ALA A 496 -17.74 -7.19 9.31
C ALA A 496 -17.87 -7.20 10.83
N THR A 497 -18.26 -8.33 11.42
CA THR A 497 -18.41 -8.48 12.87
C THR A 497 -17.62 -9.70 13.34
N ARG A 498 -16.85 -9.54 14.40
CA ARG A 498 -16.02 -10.61 14.97
C ARG A 498 -16.90 -11.68 15.60
N ASN A 499 -16.62 -12.92 15.27
CA ASN A 499 -17.25 -14.11 15.84
C ASN A 499 -16.21 -14.86 16.67
N ASP A 500 -16.25 -14.68 17.99
CA ASP A 500 -15.25 -15.28 18.91
C ASP A 500 -15.42 -16.80 19.03
N ASP A 501 -16.56 -17.40 18.68
CA ASP A 501 -16.76 -18.85 18.69
C ASP A 501 -16.02 -19.54 17.54
N THR A 502 -16.09 -18.97 16.36
CA THR A 502 -15.42 -19.52 15.16
C THR A 502 -13.98 -19.02 15.00
N GLY A 503 -13.65 -17.86 15.58
CA GLY A 503 -12.42 -17.11 15.36
C GLY A 503 -12.36 -16.38 14.03
N LEU A 504 -13.47 -16.36 13.28
CA LEU A 504 -13.63 -15.68 12.00
C LEU A 504 -14.40 -14.36 12.15
N TRP A 505 -14.49 -13.63 11.07
CA TRP A 505 -15.33 -12.44 10.95
C TRP A 505 -16.48 -12.73 9.99
N ASP A 506 -17.68 -12.46 10.45
CA ASP A 506 -18.91 -12.64 9.67
C ASP A 506 -19.22 -11.36 8.92
N PHE A 507 -19.65 -11.48 7.67
CA PHE A 507 -19.95 -10.35 6.82
C PHE A 507 -21.46 -10.20 6.61
N THR A 508 -21.97 -8.97 6.75
CA THR A 508 -23.36 -8.61 6.50
C THR A 508 -23.41 -7.49 5.47
N ASP A 509 -24.00 -7.74 4.33
CA ASP A 509 -24.27 -6.70 3.33
C ASP A 509 -25.44 -5.83 3.82
N LEU A 510 -25.21 -4.52 3.89
CA LEU A 510 -26.15 -3.57 4.46
C LEU A 510 -27.11 -2.98 3.44
N GLN A 511 -26.79 -3.10 2.16
CA GLN A 511 -27.57 -2.57 1.05
C GLN A 511 -27.20 -3.30 -0.25
N ASP A 512 -28.18 -3.96 -0.89
CA ASP A 512 -27.96 -4.73 -2.13
C ASP A 512 -27.61 -3.85 -3.33
N LYS A 513 -28.23 -2.66 -3.40
CA LYS A 513 -27.98 -1.71 -4.48
C LYS A 513 -27.87 -0.29 -3.93
N PRO A 514 -26.93 0.52 -4.45
CA PRO A 514 -26.87 1.93 -4.10
C PRO A 514 -28.11 2.67 -4.64
N LEU A 515 -28.39 3.84 -4.06
CA LEU A 515 -29.37 4.77 -4.62
C LEU A 515 -28.85 5.30 -5.97
N ASP A 516 -29.77 5.56 -6.89
CA ASP A 516 -29.42 6.08 -8.22
C ASP A 516 -28.68 7.42 -8.12
N ALA A 517 -27.73 7.63 -9.04
CA ALA A 517 -26.95 8.86 -9.12
C ALA A 517 -27.87 10.09 -9.30
N PRO A 518 -27.50 11.24 -8.70
CA PRO A 518 -28.25 12.47 -8.89
C PRO A 518 -28.37 12.85 -10.37
N GLU A 519 -29.53 13.34 -10.78
CA GLU A 519 -29.74 13.83 -12.13
C GLU A 519 -28.82 15.02 -12.41
N LEU A 520 -28.11 14.94 -13.52
CA LEU A 520 -27.21 16.00 -13.95
C LEU A 520 -27.98 17.11 -14.68
N THR A 521 -27.86 18.33 -14.20
CA THR A 521 -28.47 19.51 -14.82
C THR A 521 -27.44 20.39 -15.51
N PRO A 522 -27.78 21.00 -16.66
CA PRO A 522 -26.89 21.93 -17.35
C PRO A 522 -26.52 23.12 -16.46
N LYS A 523 -25.23 23.47 -16.44
CA LYS A 523 -24.69 24.57 -15.64
C LYS A 523 -23.95 25.57 -16.50
N ASN A 524 -23.96 26.84 -16.06
CA ASN A 524 -23.19 27.92 -16.70
C ASN A 524 -21.99 28.29 -15.80
N ALA A 525 -20.93 28.77 -16.44
CA ALA A 525 -19.75 29.29 -15.77
C ALA A 525 -19.12 30.42 -16.59
N LYS A 526 -18.37 31.26 -15.89
CA LYS A 526 -17.64 32.39 -16.51
C LYS A 526 -16.17 32.05 -16.59
N PHE A 527 -15.59 32.13 -17.78
CA PHE A 527 -14.15 32.05 -17.99
C PHE A 527 -13.48 33.39 -17.63
N ILE A 528 -12.23 33.31 -17.23
CA ILE A 528 -11.33 34.44 -16.98
C ILE A 528 -10.27 34.45 -18.06
N ASP A 529 -10.18 35.55 -18.82
CA ASP A 529 -9.20 35.68 -19.90
C ASP A 529 -7.75 35.50 -19.37
N LEU A 530 -6.90 34.87 -20.17
CA LEU A 530 -5.50 34.61 -19.79
C LEU A 530 -4.73 35.94 -19.63
N PRO A 531 -3.81 36.03 -18.64
CA PRO A 531 -2.98 37.23 -18.42
C PRO A 531 -1.85 37.34 -19.46
N ILE A 532 -2.19 37.57 -20.71
CA ILE A 532 -1.27 37.64 -21.87
C ILE A 532 -1.48 38.92 -22.68
N GLU A 533 -0.42 39.44 -23.22
CA GLU A 533 -0.48 40.66 -24.02
C GLU A 533 -1.15 40.47 -25.40
N PHE A 534 -1.04 39.28 -26.01
CA PHE A 534 -1.62 38.98 -27.32
C PHE A 534 -3.11 38.70 -27.22
N GLU A 535 -3.93 39.57 -27.78
CA GLU A 535 -5.39 39.51 -27.76
C GLU A 535 -5.94 38.19 -28.33
N SER A 536 -5.28 37.66 -29.37
CA SER A 536 -5.61 36.39 -30.02
C SER A 536 -5.50 35.16 -29.10
N CYS A 537 -4.67 35.25 -28.07
CA CYS A 537 -4.44 34.13 -27.12
C CYS A 537 -5.26 34.26 -25.82
N LYS A 538 -5.83 35.43 -25.52
CA LYS A 538 -6.53 35.71 -24.26
C LYS A 538 -7.66 34.71 -23.94
N GLN A 539 -8.38 34.30 -24.96
CA GLN A 539 -9.56 33.41 -24.82
C GLN A 539 -9.23 31.92 -24.91
N LEU A 540 -7.94 31.56 -25.00
CA LEU A 540 -7.56 30.14 -25.04
C LEU A 540 -7.85 29.38 -23.72
N ASP A 541 -8.12 30.11 -22.62
CA ASP A 541 -8.64 29.50 -21.38
C ASP A 541 -9.93 28.72 -21.61
N ARG A 542 -10.77 29.14 -22.59
CA ARG A 542 -12.01 28.46 -22.98
C ARG A 542 -11.80 27.11 -23.66
N SER A 543 -10.57 26.82 -24.03
CA SER A 543 -10.17 25.55 -24.65
C SER A 543 -9.53 24.58 -23.68
N PHE A 544 -9.44 24.92 -22.41
CA PHE A 544 -8.91 24.03 -21.38
C PHE A 544 -10.00 23.40 -20.49
N ALA A 545 -9.82 22.16 -20.14
CA ALA A 545 -10.65 21.44 -19.17
C ALA A 545 -9.78 20.62 -18.23
N LEU A 546 -10.02 20.71 -16.92
CA LEU A 546 -9.29 19.88 -15.97
C LEU A 546 -9.84 18.46 -16.01
N VAL A 547 -9.03 17.51 -16.42
CA VAL A 547 -9.34 16.10 -16.40
C VAL A 547 -8.82 15.50 -15.09
N HIS A 548 -9.71 14.91 -14.33
CA HIS A 548 -9.38 14.15 -13.13
C HIS A 548 -9.72 12.69 -13.34
N SER A 549 -8.76 11.81 -13.17
CA SER A 549 -8.93 10.36 -13.24
C SER A 549 -8.72 9.71 -11.88
N THR A 550 -9.62 8.83 -11.53
CA THR A 550 -9.52 7.94 -10.36
C THR A 550 -9.33 6.52 -10.88
N ILE A 551 -8.25 5.87 -10.46
CA ILE A 551 -7.96 4.47 -10.79
C ILE A 551 -8.57 3.60 -9.68
N PRO A 552 -9.71 2.92 -9.91
CA PRO A 552 -10.38 2.15 -8.87
C PRO A 552 -9.65 0.85 -8.54
N ILE A 553 -8.91 0.32 -9.50
CA ILE A 553 -8.29 -1.00 -9.46
C ILE A 553 -6.90 -0.90 -10.07
N PRO A 554 -5.84 -1.38 -9.38
CA PRO A 554 -4.50 -1.44 -9.96
C PRO A 554 -4.50 -2.25 -11.26
N LEU A 555 -4.08 -1.64 -12.37
CA LEU A 555 -4.01 -2.25 -13.68
C LEU A 555 -2.77 -1.77 -14.41
N ASP A 556 -2.16 -2.60 -15.24
CA ASP A 556 -0.99 -2.27 -16.08
C ASP A 556 0.17 -1.65 -15.28
N SER A 557 0.35 -2.09 -14.02
CA SER A 557 1.34 -1.58 -13.05
C SER A 557 1.08 -0.13 -12.59
N PHE A 558 -0.13 0.40 -12.81
CA PHE A 558 -0.56 1.66 -12.22
C PHE A 558 -1.35 1.39 -10.94
N SER A 559 -0.92 1.99 -9.84
CA SER A 559 -1.62 1.91 -8.55
C SER A 559 -2.80 2.89 -8.48
N GLY A 560 -3.74 2.64 -7.57
CA GLY A 560 -4.96 3.41 -7.38
C GLY A 560 -4.76 4.85 -6.89
N HIS A 561 -4.02 5.67 -7.62
CA HIS A 561 -3.82 7.08 -7.32
C HIS A 561 -4.71 7.96 -8.17
N ASN A 562 -5.23 9.03 -7.57
CA ASN A 562 -5.92 10.09 -8.28
C ASN A 562 -4.91 10.92 -9.07
N ARG A 563 -5.19 11.16 -10.34
CA ARG A 563 -4.36 11.98 -11.23
C ARG A 563 -5.20 13.10 -11.82
N ARG A 564 -4.60 14.27 -12.00
CA ARG A 564 -5.29 15.42 -12.57
C ARG A 564 -4.34 16.26 -13.41
N VAL A 565 -4.77 16.58 -14.62
CA VAL A 565 -4.07 17.51 -15.52
C VAL A 565 -5.09 18.28 -16.35
N TYR A 566 -4.73 19.47 -16.84
CA TYR A 566 -5.53 20.15 -17.83
C TYR A 566 -5.38 19.45 -19.18
N GLY A 567 -6.51 19.12 -19.82
CA GLY A 567 -6.58 18.72 -21.21
C GLY A 567 -7.04 19.86 -22.10
N VAL A 568 -6.92 19.66 -23.40
CA VAL A 568 -7.32 20.62 -24.42
C VAL A 568 -8.60 20.13 -25.11
N VAL A 569 -9.61 20.98 -25.18
CA VAL A 569 -10.85 20.71 -25.91
C VAL A 569 -10.58 20.75 -27.40
N ILE A 570 -10.63 19.62 -28.08
CA ILE A 570 -10.35 19.46 -29.49
C ILE A 570 -11.61 19.51 -30.37
N ASP A 571 -12.78 19.32 -29.75
CA ASP A 571 -14.10 19.44 -30.36
C ASP A 571 -15.11 19.79 -29.26
N ALA A 572 -15.50 21.06 -29.19
CA ALA A 572 -16.42 21.56 -28.17
C ALA A 572 -17.87 21.09 -28.40
N GLU A 573 -18.28 20.85 -29.67
CA GLU A 573 -19.63 20.38 -30.00
C GLU A 573 -19.87 18.92 -29.60
N LYS A 574 -18.81 18.09 -29.73
CA LYS A 574 -18.87 16.68 -29.40
C LYS A 574 -18.32 16.36 -28.00
N GLY A 575 -17.70 17.36 -27.34
CA GLY A 575 -17.14 17.23 -25.99
C GLY A 575 -15.85 16.39 -25.91
N TYR A 576 -15.00 16.41 -26.95
CA TYR A 576 -13.73 15.69 -26.93
C TYR A 576 -12.60 16.53 -26.34
N ILE A 577 -11.85 15.91 -25.42
CA ILE A 577 -10.68 16.50 -24.75
C ILE A 577 -9.45 15.64 -25.03
N PHE A 578 -8.39 16.28 -25.49
CA PHE A 578 -7.06 15.70 -25.65
C PHE A 578 -6.27 15.84 -24.35
N THR A 579 -5.73 14.74 -23.81
CA THR A 579 -4.97 14.72 -22.57
C THR A 579 -3.84 13.70 -22.61
N SER A 580 -2.96 13.68 -21.60
CA SER A 580 -1.86 12.72 -21.53
C SER A 580 -2.29 11.35 -20.98
N ARG A 581 -1.62 10.28 -21.40
CA ARG A 581 -1.72 8.97 -20.76
C ARG A 581 -1.11 8.94 -19.36
N HIS A 582 -0.32 9.92 -18.99
CA HIS A 582 0.04 10.13 -17.58
C HIS A 582 -1.20 10.33 -16.71
N CYS A 583 -2.20 11.10 -17.19
CA CYS A 583 -3.47 11.26 -16.47
C CYS A 583 -4.40 10.04 -16.65
N VAL A 584 -4.51 9.53 -17.88
CA VAL A 584 -5.43 8.44 -18.25
C VAL A 584 -4.63 7.25 -18.78
N PRO A 585 -4.04 6.42 -17.87
CA PRO A 585 -3.09 5.38 -18.29
C PRO A 585 -3.75 4.21 -19.02
N HIS A 586 -4.97 3.86 -18.64
CA HIS A 586 -5.81 2.80 -19.22
C HIS A 586 -7.28 3.21 -19.14
N ASP A 587 -8.19 2.39 -19.63
CA ASP A 587 -9.62 2.73 -19.71
C ASP A 587 -10.45 2.23 -18.50
N LEU A 588 -9.85 1.47 -17.58
CA LEU A 588 -10.46 1.12 -16.29
C LEU A 588 -10.22 2.27 -15.29
N VAL A 589 -10.80 3.43 -15.58
CA VAL A 589 -10.69 4.64 -14.77
C VAL A 589 -12.01 5.39 -14.73
N ASP A 590 -12.29 6.03 -13.61
CA ASP A 590 -13.35 7.02 -13.50
C ASP A 590 -12.81 8.40 -13.89
N ILE A 591 -13.50 9.03 -14.82
CA ILE A 591 -13.13 10.37 -15.30
C ILE A 591 -14.16 11.39 -14.84
N THR A 592 -13.67 12.48 -14.26
CA THR A 592 -14.44 13.71 -14.11
C THR A 592 -13.75 14.84 -14.85
N VAL A 593 -14.55 15.69 -15.48
CA VAL A 593 -14.12 16.86 -16.23
C VAL A 593 -14.60 18.11 -15.51
N THR A 594 -13.68 19.02 -15.22
CA THR A 594 -14.03 20.31 -14.62
C THR A 594 -13.80 21.42 -15.65
N ILE A 595 -14.85 22.15 -15.96
CA ILE A 595 -14.84 23.28 -16.88
C ILE A 595 -14.85 24.60 -16.09
N SER A 596 -13.93 25.51 -16.44
CA SER A 596 -13.81 26.84 -15.82
C SER A 596 -13.76 26.81 -14.30
N GLU A 597 -13.09 25.82 -13.73
CA GLU A 597 -12.97 25.59 -12.28
C GLU A 597 -14.33 25.58 -11.51
N SER A 598 -15.42 25.39 -12.21
CA SER A 598 -16.79 25.58 -11.69
C SER A 598 -17.75 24.42 -11.99
N ILE A 599 -17.73 23.87 -13.20
CA ILE A 599 -18.67 22.82 -13.62
C ILE A 599 -17.95 21.47 -13.56
N ILE A 600 -18.41 20.55 -12.72
CA ILE A 600 -17.92 19.17 -12.66
C ILE A 600 -18.93 18.26 -13.33
N ILE A 601 -18.49 17.47 -14.30
CA ILE A 601 -19.30 16.53 -15.07
C ILE A 601 -18.54 15.21 -15.27
N PRO A 602 -19.23 14.09 -15.43
CA PRO A 602 -18.58 12.83 -15.76
C PRO A 602 -17.98 12.84 -17.16
N GLY A 603 -16.87 12.14 -17.33
CA GLY A 603 -16.24 11.88 -18.61
C GLY A 603 -16.08 10.40 -18.88
N LYS A 604 -15.81 10.03 -20.13
CA LYS A 604 -15.50 8.66 -20.55
C LYS A 604 -14.22 8.65 -21.38
N VAL A 605 -13.40 7.64 -21.20
CA VAL A 605 -12.25 7.38 -22.07
C VAL A 605 -12.77 6.89 -23.43
N VAL A 606 -12.38 7.55 -24.49
CA VAL A 606 -12.82 7.22 -25.86
C VAL A 606 -11.68 6.51 -26.61
N PHE A 607 -10.45 7.01 -26.42
CA PHE A 607 -9.31 6.52 -27.17
C PHE A 607 -8.03 6.67 -26.34
N LEU A 608 -7.18 5.62 -26.40
CA LEU A 608 -5.83 5.61 -25.85
C LEU A 608 -4.86 5.32 -26.99
N HIS A 609 -3.95 6.25 -27.28
CA HIS A 609 -2.97 5.98 -28.33
C HIS A 609 -1.97 4.94 -27.87
N PRO A 610 -1.71 3.86 -28.66
CA PRO A 610 -0.88 2.72 -28.25
C PRO A 610 0.57 3.09 -27.95
N THR A 611 1.13 4.11 -28.60
CA THR A 611 2.56 4.48 -28.48
C THR A 611 2.81 5.94 -28.15
N LYS A 612 1.97 6.90 -28.59
CA LYS A 612 2.28 8.34 -28.52
C LYS A 612 2.01 9.00 -27.16
N GLY A 613 1.50 8.29 -26.15
CA GLY A 613 1.36 8.83 -24.80
C GLY A 613 0.24 9.85 -24.60
N TYR A 614 -0.79 9.89 -25.46
CA TYR A 614 -1.99 10.69 -25.26
C TYR A 614 -3.27 9.86 -25.20
N ALA A 615 -4.31 10.45 -24.64
CA ALA A 615 -5.64 9.91 -24.51
C ALA A 615 -6.69 10.93 -24.95
N ILE A 616 -7.85 10.43 -25.40
CA ILE A 616 -9.04 11.24 -25.67
C ILE A 616 -10.13 10.87 -24.69
N VAL A 617 -10.64 11.87 -24.01
CA VAL A 617 -11.77 11.80 -23.10
C VAL A 617 -12.97 12.51 -23.72
N LYS A 618 -14.18 12.03 -23.47
CA LYS A 618 -15.42 12.65 -23.91
C LYS A 618 -16.28 13.01 -22.69
N TYR A 619 -16.83 14.22 -22.68
CA TYR A 619 -17.88 14.65 -21.77
C TYR A 619 -19.19 14.94 -22.56
N ASP A 620 -20.31 15.10 -21.87
CA ASP A 620 -21.57 15.49 -22.47
C ASP A 620 -21.63 17.04 -22.54
N PRO A 621 -21.50 17.66 -23.75
CA PRO A 621 -21.50 19.08 -23.86
C PRO A 621 -22.87 19.74 -23.56
N SER A 622 -23.97 18.98 -23.59
CA SER A 622 -25.31 19.48 -23.23
C SER A 622 -25.43 19.91 -21.76
N LEU A 623 -24.54 19.39 -20.91
CA LEU A 623 -24.44 19.74 -19.48
C LEU A 623 -23.65 21.02 -19.23
N VAL A 624 -23.05 21.63 -20.26
CA VAL A 624 -22.16 22.80 -20.14
C VAL A 624 -22.72 23.98 -20.96
N LEU A 625 -23.27 24.97 -20.29
CA LEU A 625 -23.78 26.19 -20.92
C LEU A 625 -22.70 27.29 -21.05
N ALA A 626 -21.50 27.05 -20.46
CA ALA A 626 -20.37 27.96 -20.57
C ALA A 626 -19.79 27.97 -22.00
N PRO A 627 -19.19 29.09 -22.47
CA PRO A 627 -18.71 29.25 -23.83
C PRO A 627 -17.37 28.52 -24.06
N VAL A 628 -17.39 27.17 -23.98
CA VAL A 628 -16.24 26.33 -24.34
C VAL A 628 -15.95 26.44 -25.82
N GLN A 629 -14.67 26.50 -26.19
CA GLN A 629 -14.25 26.69 -27.58
C GLN A 629 -13.21 25.64 -28.00
N THR A 630 -13.34 25.19 -29.25
CA THR A 630 -12.26 24.47 -29.94
C THR A 630 -11.24 25.49 -30.42
N PRO A 631 -9.94 25.38 -30.05
CA PRO A 631 -8.92 26.32 -30.52
C PRO A 631 -8.67 26.14 -32.02
N GLN A 632 -8.11 27.16 -32.65
CA GLN A 632 -7.64 27.05 -34.02
C GLN A 632 -6.30 26.28 -34.04
N PHE A 633 -6.20 25.27 -34.88
CA PHE A 633 -4.98 24.46 -35.03
C PHE A 633 -4.19 24.90 -36.26
N SER A 634 -2.86 24.94 -36.16
CA SER A 634 -1.97 25.22 -37.28
C SER A 634 -1.86 23.99 -38.18
N ASP A 635 -1.81 24.23 -39.50
CA ASP A 635 -1.50 23.22 -40.53
C ASP A 635 0.00 23.06 -40.77
N LYS A 636 0.82 23.91 -40.14
CA LYS A 636 2.27 23.92 -40.31
C LYS A 636 2.97 23.36 -39.06
N ALA A 637 3.82 22.39 -39.25
CA ALA A 637 4.64 21.85 -38.20
C ALA A 637 5.59 22.90 -37.59
N LEU A 638 5.96 22.69 -36.33
CA LEU A 638 6.99 23.48 -35.66
C LEU A 638 8.39 23.21 -36.23
N GLU A 639 9.20 24.27 -36.27
CA GLU A 639 10.60 24.19 -36.67
C GLU A 639 11.52 24.56 -35.49
N ARG A 640 12.73 24.00 -35.45
CA ARG A 640 13.76 24.35 -34.49
C ARG A 640 14.10 25.84 -34.55
N GLY A 641 14.14 26.52 -33.40
CA GLY A 641 14.40 27.95 -33.30
C GLY A 641 13.17 28.86 -33.52
N GLU A 642 12.03 28.28 -33.87
CA GLU A 642 10.77 29.02 -34.02
C GLU A 642 10.34 29.66 -32.70
N LYS A 643 9.94 30.94 -32.73
CA LYS A 643 9.42 31.63 -31.54
C LYS A 643 7.95 31.27 -31.34
N ILE A 644 7.62 30.93 -30.13
CA ILE A 644 6.29 30.46 -29.71
C ILE A 644 5.90 31.01 -28.36
N ILE A 645 4.62 30.91 -28.03
CA ILE A 645 4.04 31.25 -26.76
C ILE A 645 3.67 29.91 -26.08
N PHE A 646 4.24 29.67 -24.92
CA PHE A 646 3.87 28.55 -24.04
C PHE A 646 2.75 29.00 -23.10
N ILE A 647 1.67 28.23 -23.04
CA ILE A 647 0.57 28.40 -22.08
C ILE A 647 0.38 27.07 -21.38
N GLY A 648 0.67 26.99 -20.10
CA GLY A 648 0.59 25.76 -19.34
C GLY A 648 0.01 25.92 -17.96
N TYR A 649 -0.22 24.79 -17.30
CA TYR A 649 -0.68 24.75 -15.92
C TYR A 649 0.33 24.00 -15.04
N ASN A 650 0.75 24.66 -13.98
CA ASN A 650 1.71 24.09 -13.03
C ASN A 650 1.03 23.06 -12.07
N LYS A 651 1.82 22.46 -11.19
CA LYS A 651 1.32 21.48 -10.19
C LYS A 651 0.22 22.01 -9.26
N ASN A 652 0.19 23.35 -9.06
CA ASN A 652 -0.84 24.04 -8.26
C ASN A 652 -2.06 24.45 -9.10
N LEU A 653 -2.17 23.95 -10.32
CA LEU A 653 -3.25 24.26 -11.29
C LEU A 653 -3.33 25.76 -11.67
N ARG A 654 -2.23 26.50 -11.52
CA ARG A 654 -2.16 27.90 -11.92
C ARG A 654 -1.61 28.02 -13.34
N VAL A 655 -2.20 28.90 -14.11
CA VAL A 655 -1.75 29.21 -15.47
C VAL A 655 -0.36 29.85 -15.44
N VAL A 656 0.48 29.41 -16.38
CA VAL A 656 1.82 29.96 -16.65
C VAL A 656 1.88 30.31 -18.12
N VAL A 657 2.31 31.50 -18.43
CA VAL A 657 2.50 31.99 -19.80
C VAL A 657 3.95 32.42 -19.97
N ASP A 658 4.59 31.98 -21.06
CA ASP A 658 5.98 32.30 -21.37
C ASP A 658 6.19 32.47 -22.90
N GLU A 659 6.89 33.55 -23.32
CA GLU A 659 7.39 33.66 -24.69
C GLU A 659 8.73 32.94 -24.79
N THR A 660 8.80 31.91 -25.59
CA THR A 660 9.97 31.05 -25.70
C THR A 660 10.26 30.68 -27.15
N LYS A 661 11.18 29.76 -27.34
CA LYS A 661 11.46 29.19 -28.67
C LYS A 661 11.62 27.69 -28.60
N VAL A 662 11.40 27.01 -29.71
CA VAL A 662 11.70 25.59 -29.87
C VAL A 662 13.21 25.39 -29.80
N SER A 663 13.70 24.73 -28.76
CA SER A 663 15.14 24.44 -28.56
C SER A 663 15.56 23.27 -29.43
N ASP A 664 14.77 22.19 -29.45
CA ASP A 664 15.04 20.99 -30.24
C ASP A 664 13.74 20.24 -30.58
N ILE A 665 13.79 19.38 -31.58
CA ILE A 665 12.78 18.37 -31.92
C ILE A 665 13.51 17.06 -32.04
N ALA A 666 13.23 16.12 -31.14
CA ALA A 666 13.98 14.87 -31.04
C ALA A 666 13.06 13.69 -30.75
N VAL A 667 13.46 12.50 -31.17
CA VAL A 667 12.74 11.27 -30.83
C VAL A 667 12.78 11.11 -29.32
N ILE A 668 11.60 10.88 -28.73
CA ILE A 668 11.46 10.67 -27.29
C ILE A 668 12.24 9.43 -26.84
N ASN A 669 13.00 9.56 -25.77
CA ASN A 669 13.69 8.46 -25.13
C ASN A 669 13.45 8.54 -23.62
N LEU A 670 12.43 7.84 -23.17
CA LEU A 670 12.08 7.77 -21.75
C LEU A 670 12.73 6.54 -21.11
N PRO A 671 13.28 6.67 -19.92
CA PRO A 671 13.79 5.52 -19.18
C PRO A 671 12.65 4.55 -18.84
N THR A 672 13.00 3.29 -18.68
CA THR A 672 12.04 2.20 -18.37
C THR A 672 12.19 1.80 -16.92
N ASN A 673 11.08 1.75 -16.18
CA ASN A 673 11.05 1.16 -14.84
C ASN A 673 11.18 -0.36 -14.96
N ALA A 674 12.30 -0.92 -14.50
CA ALA A 674 12.57 -2.35 -14.55
C ALA A 674 11.86 -3.14 -13.44
N THR A 675 11.60 -2.50 -12.29
CA THR A 675 10.96 -3.15 -11.13
C THR A 675 9.44 -3.18 -11.22
N SER A 676 8.84 -2.26 -11.97
CA SER A 676 7.41 -2.16 -12.21
C SER A 676 7.16 -1.64 -13.63
N PRO A 677 7.34 -2.49 -14.65
CA PRO A 677 7.14 -2.07 -16.03
C PRO A 677 5.72 -1.54 -16.25
N ARG A 678 5.62 -0.34 -16.82
CA ARG A 678 4.34 0.30 -17.16
C ARG A 678 4.44 0.93 -18.54
N PHE A 679 3.32 1.35 -19.09
CA PHE A 679 3.29 2.03 -20.38
C PHE A 679 4.28 3.20 -20.40
N LYS A 680 5.10 3.28 -21.43
CA LYS A 680 5.89 4.46 -21.79
C LYS A 680 5.60 4.89 -23.20
N ALA A 681 5.62 6.19 -23.44
CA ALA A 681 5.49 6.73 -24.78
C ALA A 681 6.74 6.42 -25.60
N THR A 682 6.54 6.02 -26.84
CA THR A 682 7.60 5.73 -27.82
C THR A 682 7.24 6.30 -29.18
N ASN A 683 8.22 6.46 -30.06
CA ASN A 683 7.98 6.75 -31.45
C ASN A 683 7.22 8.09 -31.67
N ILE A 684 7.65 9.12 -30.98
CA ILE A 684 7.22 10.51 -31.22
C ILE A 684 8.43 11.42 -31.33
N GLU A 685 8.31 12.45 -32.12
CA GLU A 685 9.26 13.56 -32.16
C GLU A 685 8.78 14.60 -31.15
N ALA A 686 9.36 14.54 -29.97
CA ALA A 686 9.04 15.44 -28.87
C ALA A 686 9.65 16.83 -29.13
N ILE A 687 8.85 17.86 -28.84
CA ILE A 687 9.25 19.26 -28.91
C ILE A 687 9.80 19.67 -27.56
N LEU A 688 11.02 20.20 -27.55
CA LEU A 688 11.68 20.79 -26.39
C LEU A 688 11.69 22.30 -26.56
N ILE A 689 11.46 23.03 -25.47
CA ILE A 689 11.43 24.50 -25.45
C ILE A 689 12.54 25.05 -24.56
N ASP A 690 12.96 26.28 -24.85
CA ASP A 690 13.98 27.01 -24.11
C ASP A 690 13.35 27.78 -22.93
N SER A 691 12.62 27.04 -22.09
CA SER A 691 11.93 27.60 -20.94
C SER A 691 11.94 26.60 -19.76
N ASN A 692 12.43 27.06 -18.61
CA ASN A 692 12.36 26.29 -17.36
C ASN A 692 10.93 26.15 -16.83
N LEU A 693 10.03 27.07 -17.18
CA LEU A 693 8.63 27.06 -16.73
C LEU A 693 7.87 25.88 -17.37
N GLY A 694 8.20 25.50 -18.61
CA GLY A 694 7.62 24.34 -19.27
C GLY A 694 7.80 23.05 -18.48
N GLN A 695 8.96 22.84 -17.85
CA GLN A 695 9.24 21.64 -17.05
C GLN A 695 8.43 21.58 -15.73
N GLN A 696 7.91 22.72 -15.27
CA GLN A 696 7.07 22.80 -14.07
C GLN A 696 5.59 22.53 -14.38
N CYS A 697 5.23 22.46 -15.67
CA CYS A 697 3.85 22.29 -16.14
C CYS A 697 3.65 20.90 -16.72
N GLY A 698 2.68 20.15 -16.17
CA GLY A 698 2.31 18.82 -16.67
C GLY A 698 1.41 18.83 -17.91
N SER A 699 0.89 20.00 -18.30
CA SER A 699 0.00 20.16 -19.44
C SER A 699 0.02 21.59 -19.97
N GLY A 700 -0.37 21.78 -21.24
CA GLY A 700 -0.43 23.10 -21.85
C GLY A 700 -0.51 23.05 -23.36
N LEU A 701 -0.26 24.22 -23.97
CA LEU A 701 -0.24 24.47 -25.42
C LEU A 701 1.00 25.26 -25.81
N LEU A 702 1.46 25.02 -27.03
CA LEU A 702 2.35 25.91 -27.75
C LEU A 702 1.57 26.59 -28.87
N CYS A 703 1.53 27.93 -28.93
CA CYS A 703 0.80 28.64 -29.93
C CYS A 703 1.66 29.76 -30.56
N ASN A 704 1.26 30.19 -31.74
CA ASN A 704 1.82 31.35 -32.39
C ASN A 704 1.14 32.66 -31.89
N LYS A 705 1.63 33.80 -32.33
CA LYS A 705 1.07 35.11 -31.92
C LYS A 705 -0.35 35.38 -32.47
N GLU A 706 -0.77 34.63 -33.47
CA GLU A 706 -2.12 34.66 -34.03
C GLU A 706 -3.10 33.78 -33.23
N GLY A 707 -2.65 33.10 -32.18
CA GLY A 707 -3.48 32.25 -31.33
C GLY A 707 -3.74 30.83 -31.89
N GLN A 708 -3.05 30.45 -32.97
CA GLN A 708 -3.15 29.08 -33.48
C GLN A 708 -2.28 28.14 -32.68
N VAL A 709 -2.86 27.03 -32.27
CA VAL A 709 -2.17 25.96 -31.52
C VAL A 709 -1.29 25.16 -32.48
N LYS A 710 0.00 25.05 -32.15
CA LYS A 710 1.02 24.35 -32.95
C LYS A 710 1.45 23.03 -32.28
N ALA A 711 1.37 22.94 -30.94
CA ALA A 711 1.65 21.69 -30.23
C ALA A 711 0.86 21.58 -28.92
N PHE A 712 0.62 20.35 -28.50
CA PHE A 712 0.12 20.00 -27.19
C PHE A 712 1.30 19.74 -26.25
N TRP A 713 1.30 20.33 -25.05
CA TRP A 713 2.29 20.08 -24.02
C TRP A 713 1.77 19.02 -23.04
N LEU A 714 2.49 17.91 -22.89
CA LEU A 714 2.04 16.73 -22.15
C LEU A 714 3.08 16.27 -21.13
N ALA A 715 2.59 15.63 -20.09
CA ALA A 715 3.36 14.85 -19.14
C ALA A 715 3.50 13.39 -19.60
N PHE A 716 4.68 12.81 -19.45
CA PHE A 716 5.02 11.43 -19.77
C PHE A 716 5.63 10.75 -18.55
N ASP A 717 5.16 9.54 -18.24
CA ASP A 717 5.75 8.71 -17.16
C ASP A 717 7.11 8.18 -17.58
N GLY A 718 8.08 8.23 -16.66
CA GLY A 718 9.39 7.61 -16.77
C GLY A 718 9.63 6.55 -15.69
N ASP A 719 10.90 6.35 -15.32
CA ASP A 719 11.31 5.50 -14.21
C ASP A 719 11.10 6.19 -12.85
N GLU A 720 11.01 5.41 -11.77
CA GLU A 720 10.95 5.90 -10.38
C GLU A 720 9.96 7.05 -10.15
N ASP A 721 8.78 6.99 -10.81
CA ASP A 721 7.74 8.03 -10.76
C ASP A 721 8.17 9.43 -11.25
N LYS A 722 9.28 9.52 -11.95
CA LYS A 722 9.69 10.76 -12.63
C LYS A 722 8.77 11.07 -13.81
N VAL A 723 8.39 12.33 -13.92
CA VAL A 723 7.53 12.83 -14.98
C VAL A 723 8.31 13.78 -15.87
N TYR A 724 8.23 13.57 -17.17
CA TYR A 724 8.87 14.39 -18.20
C TYR A 724 7.81 15.17 -18.95
N SER A 725 8.01 16.46 -19.17
CA SER A 725 7.07 17.32 -19.89
C SER A 725 7.65 17.76 -21.22
N MET A 726 6.92 17.49 -22.31
CA MET A 726 7.35 17.78 -23.70
C MET A 726 6.14 18.03 -24.60
N GLY A 727 6.37 18.69 -25.73
CA GLY A 727 5.36 18.96 -26.74
C GLY A 727 5.21 17.84 -27.77
N ILE A 728 3.97 17.64 -28.25
CA ILE A 728 3.64 16.86 -29.44
C ILE A 728 3.09 17.83 -30.50
N ASP A 729 3.64 17.81 -31.69
CA ASP A 729 3.18 18.67 -32.82
C ASP A 729 1.72 18.32 -33.21
N VAL A 730 0.91 19.34 -33.34
CA VAL A 730 -0.50 19.19 -33.73
C VAL A 730 -0.64 18.44 -35.06
N THR A 731 0.24 18.69 -36.04
CA THR A 731 0.19 18.01 -37.33
C THR A 731 0.46 16.51 -37.27
N ASP A 732 1.05 16.03 -36.15
CA ASP A 732 1.30 14.59 -35.94
C ASP A 732 0.10 13.84 -35.35
N VAL A 733 -0.93 14.54 -34.85
CA VAL A 733 -2.08 13.94 -34.21
C VAL A 733 -3.44 14.32 -34.85
N MET A 734 -3.54 15.46 -35.54
CA MET A 734 -4.81 15.96 -36.07
C MET A 734 -5.50 15.00 -37.04
N TRP A 735 -4.75 14.29 -37.88
CA TRP A 735 -5.32 13.33 -38.81
C TRP A 735 -6.04 12.15 -38.10
N GLU A 736 -5.54 11.74 -36.94
CA GLU A 736 -6.15 10.72 -36.10
C GLU A 736 -7.43 11.26 -35.44
N LEU A 737 -7.41 12.53 -35.07
CA LEU A 737 -8.56 13.22 -34.47
C LEU A 737 -9.72 13.44 -35.45
N GLU A 738 -9.45 13.47 -36.76
CA GLU A 738 -10.50 13.57 -37.78
C GLU A 738 -11.42 12.35 -37.83
N PHE A 739 -10.92 11.16 -37.50
CA PHE A 739 -11.79 9.97 -37.36
C PHE A 739 -12.84 10.21 -36.27
N LEU A 740 -12.43 10.74 -35.12
CA LEU A 740 -13.33 11.06 -34.01
C LEU A 740 -14.36 12.14 -34.39
N LYS A 741 -13.94 13.15 -35.15
CA LYS A 741 -14.86 14.17 -35.68
C LYS A 741 -15.93 13.56 -36.57
N ASN A 742 -15.62 12.46 -37.27
CA ASN A 742 -16.57 11.72 -38.10
C ASN A 742 -17.35 10.63 -37.32
N GLY A 743 -17.19 10.56 -36.00
CA GLY A 743 -17.85 9.57 -35.15
C GLY A 743 -17.24 8.16 -35.23
N GLN A 744 -16.03 8.04 -35.79
CA GLN A 744 -15.31 6.78 -35.93
C GLN A 744 -14.14 6.70 -34.94
N LEU A 745 -13.89 5.53 -34.37
CA LEU A 745 -12.65 5.30 -33.60
C LEU A 745 -11.49 5.11 -34.55
N PRO A 746 -10.32 5.73 -34.28
CA PRO A 746 -9.12 5.49 -35.09
C PRO A 746 -8.71 4.01 -34.99
N ASN A 747 -8.77 3.28 -36.12
CA ASN A 747 -8.21 1.96 -36.23
C ASN A 747 -6.77 2.08 -36.75
N LEU A 748 -5.85 2.40 -35.83
CA LEU A 748 -4.47 2.69 -36.18
C LEU A 748 -3.70 1.40 -36.44
N LYS A 749 -2.84 1.44 -37.44
CA LYS A 749 -1.77 0.47 -37.68
C LYS A 749 -0.47 1.04 -37.12
N VAL A 750 0.22 0.31 -36.28
CA VAL A 750 1.46 0.75 -35.66
C VAL A 750 2.56 -0.30 -35.83
N ILE A 751 3.81 0.12 -35.85
CA ILE A 751 4.96 -0.76 -35.76
C ILE A 751 5.32 -0.86 -34.28
N ASP A 752 5.19 -2.05 -33.71
CA ASP A 752 5.43 -2.31 -32.28
C ASP A 752 6.93 -2.56 -32.01
N VAL A 753 7.73 -1.54 -32.31
CA VAL A 753 9.16 -1.45 -32.00
C VAL A 753 9.48 -0.05 -31.51
N GLU A 754 10.56 0.10 -30.76
CA GLU A 754 11.09 1.40 -30.37
C GLU A 754 12.14 1.85 -31.40
N PHE A 755 12.05 3.09 -31.90
CA PHE A 755 13.03 3.69 -32.77
C PHE A 755 13.87 4.72 -32.03
N CYS A 756 15.15 4.84 -32.39
CA CYS A 756 16.02 5.92 -31.92
C CYS A 756 16.80 6.52 -33.08
N SER A 757 17.22 7.77 -32.94
CA SER A 757 18.08 8.42 -33.94
C SER A 757 19.55 7.96 -33.78
N VAL A 758 20.22 7.71 -34.88
CA VAL A 758 21.65 7.41 -34.95
C VAL A 758 22.36 8.41 -35.86
N SER A 759 23.52 8.88 -35.44
CA SER A 759 24.32 9.81 -36.23
C SER A 759 24.85 9.14 -37.51
N ILE A 760 25.20 9.96 -38.54
CA ILE A 760 25.85 9.46 -39.73
C ILE A 760 27.15 8.74 -39.40
N LEU A 761 27.91 9.20 -38.42
CA LEU A 761 29.12 8.48 -37.99
C LEU A 761 28.80 7.05 -37.56
N SER A 762 27.80 6.86 -36.72
CA SER A 762 27.35 5.54 -36.30
C SER A 762 26.81 4.73 -37.47
N ALA A 763 26.08 5.37 -38.38
CA ALA A 763 25.56 4.73 -39.61
C ALA A 763 26.69 4.19 -40.52
N ARG A 764 27.75 4.94 -40.71
CA ARG A 764 28.96 4.49 -41.45
C ARG A 764 29.60 3.28 -40.76
N ILE A 765 29.74 3.30 -39.44
CA ILE A 765 30.31 2.17 -38.68
C ILE A 765 29.42 0.91 -38.79
N THR A 766 28.12 1.05 -38.80
CA THR A 766 27.15 -0.04 -38.96
C THR A 766 27.04 -0.55 -40.39
N GLY A 767 27.71 0.10 -41.37
CA GLY A 767 27.83 -0.36 -42.74
C GLY A 767 26.79 0.21 -43.72
N VAL A 768 26.23 1.37 -43.42
CA VAL A 768 25.37 2.07 -44.38
C VAL A 768 26.22 2.51 -45.58
N PRO A 769 25.80 2.12 -46.83
CA PRO A 769 26.53 2.50 -48.05
C PRO A 769 26.61 4.03 -48.27
N GLU A 770 27.71 4.51 -48.79
CA GLU A 770 27.98 5.93 -48.99
C GLU A 770 26.95 6.64 -49.91
N GLU A 771 26.35 5.92 -50.85
CA GLU A 771 25.27 6.42 -51.69
C GLU A 771 24.02 6.84 -50.87
N TRP A 772 23.74 6.14 -49.77
CA TRP A 772 22.65 6.51 -48.84
C TRP A 772 23.02 7.66 -47.94
N ILE A 773 24.29 7.70 -47.53
CA ILE A 773 24.81 8.83 -46.75
C ILE A 773 24.70 10.14 -47.56
N SER A 774 25.09 10.13 -48.81
CA SER A 774 24.97 11.30 -49.69
C SER A 774 23.52 11.76 -49.87
N LYS A 775 22.57 10.82 -50.01
CA LYS A 775 21.13 11.17 -50.06
C LYS A 775 20.60 11.81 -48.76
N ILE A 776 21.13 11.38 -47.60
CA ILE A 776 20.75 11.94 -46.30
C ILE A 776 21.32 13.34 -46.16
N GLU A 777 22.60 13.54 -46.50
CA GLU A 777 23.27 14.85 -46.48
C GLU A 777 22.61 15.86 -47.40
N GLU A 778 22.07 15.39 -48.52
CA GLU A 778 21.29 16.22 -49.46
C GLU A 778 19.90 16.58 -48.94
N LYS A 779 19.21 15.62 -48.27
CA LYS A 779 17.84 15.81 -47.76
C LYS A 779 17.81 16.59 -46.41
N CYS A 780 18.78 16.36 -45.52
CA CYS A 780 18.77 16.88 -44.17
C CYS A 780 19.39 18.30 -44.10
N THR A 781 18.64 19.23 -43.55
CA THR A 781 19.08 20.64 -43.35
C THR A 781 19.42 20.94 -41.88
N ASP A 782 18.90 20.16 -40.94
CA ASP A 782 19.03 20.41 -39.48
C ASP A 782 19.79 19.33 -38.70
N LYS A 783 19.53 18.03 -39.00
CA LYS A 783 20.17 16.89 -38.32
C LYS A 783 20.56 15.80 -39.33
N LEU A 784 21.84 15.46 -39.34
CA LEU A 784 22.39 14.37 -40.15
C LEU A 784 22.24 13.06 -39.37
N GLN A 785 21.12 12.35 -39.55
CA GLN A 785 20.76 11.16 -38.81
C GLN A 785 19.93 10.16 -39.62
N LEU A 786 19.88 8.92 -39.11
CA LEU A 786 18.98 7.85 -39.49
C LEU A 786 18.25 7.30 -38.29
N MET A 787 17.27 6.42 -38.55
CA MET A 787 16.55 5.72 -37.48
C MET A 787 17.12 4.30 -37.31
N SER A 788 17.26 3.84 -36.09
CA SER A 788 17.64 2.49 -35.73
C SER A 788 16.67 1.89 -34.73
N VAL A 789 16.70 0.56 -34.61
CA VAL A 789 15.82 -0.22 -33.75
C VAL A 789 16.57 -0.64 -32.46
N PRO A 790 16.41 0.06 -31.33
CA PRO A 790 16.99 -0.34 -30.04
C PRO A 790 16.20 -1.46 -29.34
N LYS A 791 14.87 -1.56 -29.58
CA LYS A 791 14.01 -2.54 -28.90
C LYS A 791 12.86 -3.01 -29.78
N ILE A 792 12.43 -4.27 -29.55
CA ILE A 792 11.30 -4.91 -30.22
C ILE A 792 10.44 -5.54 -29.14
N SER A 793 9.14 -5.29 -29.20
CA SER A 793 8.17 -5.89 -28.28
C SER A 793 7.94 -7.38 -28.63
N ILE A 794 7.46 -8.12 -27.63
CA ILE A 794 7.05 -9.52 -27.77
C ILE A 794 5.52 -9.60 -27.76
N LYS A 795 4.93 -10.43 -28.64
CA LYS A 795 3.50 -10.76 -28.63
C LYS A 795 3.18 -11.79 -27.55
N LEU A 796 1.90 -11.92 -27.21
CA LEU A 796 1.42 -12.89 -26.22
C LEU A 796 1.74 -14.34 -26.60
N ASP A 797 1.90 -14.66 -27.90
CA ASP A 797 2.35 -15.97 -28.41
C ASP A 797 3.87 -16.18 -28.33
N ASN A 798 4.58 -15.27 -27.63
CA ASN A 798 6.02 -15.28 -27.41
C ASN A 798 6.86 -15.12 -28.70
N LYS A 799 6.28 -14.51 -29.74
CA LYS A 799 7.00 -14.14 -30.95
C LYS A 799 7.33 -12.66 -31.00
N PRO A 800 8.41 -12.27 -31.68
CA PRO A 800 8.65 -10.84 -31.93
C PRO A 800 7.44 -10.17 -32.58
N SER A 801 7.18 -8.93 -32.26
CA SER A 801 6.05 -8.16 -32.79
C SER A 801 6.10 -7.98 -34.31
N CYS A 802 7.32 -7.96 -34.87
CA CYS A 802 7.57 -7.86 -36.31
C CYS A 802 8.94 -8.46 -36.71
N GLU A 803 9.30 -8.36 -37.99
CA GLU A 803 10.48 -8.93 -38.61
C GLU A 803 11.78 -8.12 -38.44
N LEU A 804 11.67 -6.88 -37.91
CA LEU A 804 12.82 -6.04 -37.54
C LEU A 804 13.61 -6.70 -36.40
N LYS A 805 14.90 -6.35 -36.28
CA LYS A 805 15.77 -6.84 -35.21
C LYS A 805 16.51 -5.67 -34.52
N HIS A 806 16.96 -5.92 -33.32
CA HIS A 806 17.82 -4.99 -32.57
C HIS A 806 19.07 -4.64 -33.43
N GLY A 807 19.34 -3.35 -33.53
CA GLY A 807 20.48 -2.83 -34.31
C GLY A 807 20.22 -2.60 -35.81
N ASP A 808 19.02 -2.92 -36.31
CA ASP A 808 18.65 -2.58 -37.70
C ASP A 808 18.68 -1.07 -37.90
N THR A 809 19.35 -0.60 -38.96
CA THR A 809 19.34 0.80 -39.38
C THR A 809 18.43 0.96 -40.59
N ILE A 810 17.45 1.86 -40.51
CA ILE A 810 16.41 2.05 -41.52
C ILE A 810 16.91 3.01 -42.58
N LEU A 811 16.86 2.59 -43.84
CA LEU A 811 17.22 3.39 -45.03
C LEU A 811 15.98 3.99 -45.69
N SER A 812 14.98 3.15 -45.99
CA SER A 812 13.71 3.61 -46.60
C SER A 812 12.54 2.75 -46.13
N VAL A 813 11.33 3.31 -46.24
CA VAL A 813 10.04 2.62 -46.06
C VAL A 813 9.18 2.93 -47.27
N ASN A 814 8.69 1.87 -47.96
CA ASN A 814 8.01 2.01 -49.27
C ASN A 814 8.77 2.96 -50.22
N ASP A 815 10.08 2.72 -50.34
CA ASP A 815 11.05 3.52 -51.17
C ASP A 815 11.21 5.00 -50.74
N LYS A 816 10.56 5.47 -49.69
CA LYS A 816 10.79 6.82 -49.14
C LYS A 816 11.97 6.82 -48.18
N LEU A 817 12.95 7.69 -48.38
CA LEU A 817 14.12 7.85 -47.51
C LEU A 817 13.68 8.27 -46.10
N ILE A 818 14.17 7.55 -45.09
CA ILE A 818 13.84 7.77 -43.67
C ILE A 818 15.03 8.43 -42.96
N THR A 819 14.80 9.61 -42.40
CA THR A 819 15.77 10.34 -41.59
C THR A 819 15.22 10.72 -40.23
N ARG A 820 13.89 10.69 -40.10
CA ARG A 820 13.14 11.04 -38.88
C ARG A 820 12.04 10.02 -38.64
N PHE A 821 11.58 9.86 -37.39
CA PHE A 821 10.44 9.01 -37.10
C PHE A 821 9.17 9.45 -37.87
N ARG A 822 8.95 10.74 -37.95
CA ARG A 822 7.83 11.32 -38.71
C ARG A 822 7.76 10.83 -40.17
N ASP A 823 8.89 10.58 -40.83
CA ASP A 823 8.90 10.02 -42.16
C ASP A 823 8.25 8.62 -42.22
N ILE A 824 8.47 7.76 -41.19
CA ILE A 824 7.84 6.45 -41.04
C ILE A 824 6.34 6.60 -40.81
N ASP A 825 5.96 7.46 -39.87
CA ASP A 825 4.56 7.72 -39.49
C ASP A 825 3.74 8.21 -40.70
N LEU A 826 4.30 9.13 -41.50
CA LEU A 826 3.68 9.62 -42.73
C LEU A 826 3.49 8.53 -43.80
N VAL A 827 4.39 7.53 -43.89
CA VAL A 827 4.19 6.40 -44.79
C VAL A 827 3.03 5.56 -44.34
N ILE A 828 2.96 5.24 -43.05
CA ILE A 828 1.91 4.38 -42.47
C ILE A 828 0.52 5.03 -42.56
N ARG A 829 0.42 6.33 -42.30
CA ARG A 829 -0.82 7.10 -42.45
C ARG A 829 -1.46 7.01 -43.84
N ASN A 830 -0.62 6.96 -44.89
CA ASN A 830 -1.05 6.96 -46.27
C ASN A 830 -1.31 5.57 -46.85
N LEU A 831 -1.28 4.53 -45.98
CA LEU A 831 -1.61 3.16 -46.41
C LEU A 831 -3.11 2.99 -46.55
N ALA A 832 -3.52 2.12 -47.46
CA ALA A 832 -4.92 1.67 -47.52
C ALA A 832 -5.26 0.87 -46.24
N THR A 833 -6.51 0.90 -45.84
CA THR A 833 -6.97 0.30 -44.57
C THR A 833 -6.80 -1.23 -44.51
N ASP A 834 -6.71 -1.89 -45.63
CA ASP A 834 -6.53 -3.32 -45.79
C ASP A 834 -5.05 -3.77 -45.85
N VAL A 835 -4.10 -2.82 -45.80
CA VAL A 835 -2.66 -3.13 -45.85
C VAL A 835 -2.15 -3.40 -44.45
N ASP A 836 -1.64 -4.60 -44.22
CA ASP A 836 -1.08 -5.05 -42.93
C ASP A 836 0.45 -5.15 -42.91
N GLU A 837 1.11 -4.90 -44.07
CA GLU A 837 2.56 -5.03 -44.20
C GLU A 837 3.16 -3.83 -44.95
N VAL A 838 4.40 -3.47 -44.61
CA VAL A 838 5.15 -2.36 -45.19
C VAL A 838 6.54 -2.81 -45.61
N ASP A 839 7.02 -2.35 -46.74
CA ASP A 839 8.34 -2.68 -47.27
C ASP A 839 9.42 -1.78 -46.65
N PHE A 840 10.33 -2.39 -45.89
CA PHE A 840 11.48 -1.75 -45.26
C PHE A 840 12.76 -2.11 -46.02
N LYS A 841 13.60 -1.13 -46.28
CA LYS A 841 14.98 -1.33 -46.68
C LYS A 841 15.89 -0.96 -45.52
N ILE A 842 16.66 -1.91 -45.04
CA ILE A 842 17.45 -1.76 -43.80
C ILE A 842 18.91 -2.16 -44.01
N VAL A 843 19.77 -1.77 -43.07
CA VAL A 843 21.12 -2.34 -42.94
C VAL A 843 21.13 -3.21 -41.68
N ARG A 844 21.49 -4.50 -41.86
CA ARG A 844 21.69 -5.49 -40.83
C ARG A 844 23.01 -6.23 -41.08
N HIS A 845 23.88 -6.33 -40.09
CA HIS A 845 25.20 -6.96 -40.21
C HIS A 845 26.02 -6.43 -41.41
N LYS A 846 26.01 -5.11 -41.62
CA LYS A 846 26.67 -4.41 -42.72
C LYS A 846 26.13 -4.76 -44.11
N GLN A 847 24.98 -5.39 -44.23
CA GLN A 847 24.35 -5.75 -45.51
C GLN A 847 23.00 -5.03 -45.65
N VAL A 848 22.76 -4.49 -46.83
CA VAL A 848 21.47 -3.92 -47.22
C VAL A 848 20.50 -5.05 -47.56
N MET A 849 19.30 -5.02 -46.96
CA MET A 849 18.26 -6.03 -47.23
C MET A 849 16.86 -5.38 -47.25
N ASN A 850 15.94 -6.04 -47.94
CA ASN A 850 14.54 -5.67 -47.95
C ASN A 850 13.76 -6.61 -47.02
N LEU A 851 12.86 -6.05 -46.22
CA LEU A 851 11.99 -6.77 -45.32
C LEU A 851 10.55 -6.31 -45.49
N LYS A 852 9.60 -7.25 -45.43
CA LYS A 852 8.19 -6.94 -45.21
C LYS A 852 7.93 -6.95 -43.72
N VAL A 853 7.47 -5.85 -43.17
CA VAL A 853 7.26 -5.67 -41.75
C VAL A 853 5.76 -5.62 -41.51
N LYS A 854 5.27 -6.49 -40.61
CA LYS A 854 3.86 -6.52 -40.20
C LYS A 854 3.56 -5.37 -39.27
N LEU A 855 2.35 -4.83 -39.43
CA LEU A 855 1.80 -3.81 -38.56
C LEU A 855 0.88 -4.46 -37.50
N SER A 856 0.90 -3.93 -36.28
CA SER A 856 0.00 -4.31 -35.18
C SER A 856 -1.21 -3.42 -35.10
N ASN A 857 -2.37 -3.98 -34.71
CA ASN A 857 -3.61 -3.23 -34.51
C ASN A 857 -3.68 -2.66 -33.08
N THR A 858 -4.44 -1.60 -32.90
CA THR A 858 -4.63 -0.93 -31.59
C THR A 858 -5.16 -1.86 -30.49
N SER A 859 -5.99 -2.86 -30.87
CA SER A 859 -6.56 -3.84 -29.92
C SER A 859 -5.51 -4.71 -29.22
N GLU A 860 -4.31 -4.86 -29.82
CA GLU A 860 -3.22 -5.66 -29.23
C GLU A 860 -2.53 -4.97 -28.05
N PHE A 861 -2.87 -3.71 -27.77
CA PHE A 861 -2.21 -2.87 -26.75
C PHE A 861 -3.06 -2.62 -25.51
N THR A 862 -4.29 -3.10 -25.45
CA THR A 862 -5.23 -2.86 -24.35
C THR A 862 -5.50 -4.13 -23.56
N THR A 863 -5.50 -4.00 -22.23
CA THR A 863 -5.94 -5.06 -21.33
C THR A 863 -7.47 -5.15 -21.37
N SER A 864 -8.02 -6.36 -21.42
CA SER A 864 -9.48 -6.60 -21.48
C SER A 864 -10.01 -7.58 -20.43
N GLN A 865 -9.12 -8.20 -19.64
CA GLN A 865 -9.45 -9.18 -18.62
C GLN A 865 -8.54 -9.02 -17.41
N VAL A 866 -9.13 -9.06 -16.22
CA VAL A 866 -8.43 -9.03 -14.93
C VAL A 866 -9.03 -10.10 -14.05
N VAL A 867 -8.21 -10.84 -13.31
CA VAL A 867 -8.64 -11.87 -12.37
C VAL A 867 -8.14 -11.53 -10.98
N TYR A 868 -9.04 -11.49 -10.02
CA TYR A 868 -8.70 -11.46 -8.60
C TYR A 868 -8.66 -12.88 -8.07
N TRP A 869 -7.56 -13.26 -7.47
CA TRP A 869 -7.41 -14.58 -6.87
C TRP A 869 -6.49 -14.52 -5.66
N CYS A 870 -7.02 -14.93 -4.50
CA CYS A 870 -6.25 -14.98 -3.24
C CYS A 870 -5.51 -13.66 -2.92
N GLY A 871 -6.08 -12.52 -3.31
CA GLY A 871 -5.52 -11.19 -3.10
C GLY A 871 -4.50 -10.74 -4.15
N ALA A 872 -4.16 -11.57 -5.14
CA ALA A 872 -3.41 -11.15 -6.32
C ALA A 872 -4.34 -10.56 -7.38
N VAL A 873 -3.85 -9.54 -8.08
CA VAL A 873 -4.46 -9.00 -9.30
C VAL A 873 -3.69 -9.53 -10.49
N LEU A 874 -4.33 -10.39 -11.26
CA LEU A 874 -3.72 -11.11 -12.38
C LEU A 874 -4.30 -10.61 -13.70
N GLN A 875 -3.43 -10.41 -14.68
CA GLN A 875 -3.81 -9.99 -16.03
C GLN A 875 -2.89 -10.64 -17.07
N GLU A 876 -3.20 -10.51 -18.35
CA GLU A 876 -2.22 -10.80 -19.40
C GLU A 876 -1.06 -9.80 -19.32
N PRO A 877 0.17 -10.23 -19.64
CA PRO A 877 1.33 -9.33 -19.69
C PRO A 877 1.04 -8.13 -20.62
N HIS A 878 0.78 -6.96 -20.01
CA HIS A 878 0.43 -5.74 -20.74
C HIS A 878 1.60 -5.22 -21.59
N HIS A 879 1.32 -4.26 -22.46
CA HIS A 879 2.31 -3.78 -23.43
C HIS A 879 3.61 -3.30 -22.78
N GLY A 880 3.55 -2.59 -21.63
CA GLY A 880 4.75 -2.14 -20.90
C GLY A 880 5.68 -3.29 -20.49
N VAL A 881 5.13 -4.45 -20.11
CA VAL A 881 5.90 -5.67 -19.82
C VAL A 881 6.48 -6.25 -21.10
N ARG A 882 5.67 -6.37 -22.15
CA ARG A 882 6.07 -6.95 -23.45
C ARG A 882 7.15 -6.13 -24.16
N GLN A 883 7.24 -4.83 -23.90
CA GLN A 883 8.32 -3.97 -24.41
C GLN A 883 9.69 -4.25 -23.76
N VAL A 884 9.72 -4.86 -22.57
CA VAL A 884 10.96 -4.98 -21.77
C VAL A 884 11.49 -6.42 -21.74
N ILE A 885 10.61 -7.41 -21.64
CA ILE A 885 10.97 -8.82 -21.48
C ILE A 885 11.43 -9.46 -22.79
N LYS A 886 12.37 -10.41 -22.71
CA LYS A 886 12.88 -11.14 -23.90
C LYS A 886 12.00 -12.33 -24.28
N SER A 887 11.33 -12.94 -23.30
CA SER A 887 10.39 -14.05 -23.50
C SER A 887 9.37 -14.08 -22.39
N LEU A 888 8.12 -14.40 -22.71
CA LEU A 888 7.03 -14.50 -21.75
C LEU A 888 6.99 -15.91 -21.17
N PRO A 889 7.17 -16.07 -19.85
CA PRO A 889 7.05 -17.39 -19.22
C PRO A 889 5.61 -17.92 -19.25
N SER A 890 4.60 -17.05 -19.14
CA SER A 890 3.17 -17.35 -19.18
C SER A 890 2.36 -16.11 -19.55
N GLY A 891 1.11 -16.31 -19.96
CA GLY A 891 0.09 -15.26 -20.11
C GLY A 891 -0.63 -14.90 -18.81
N VAL A 892 -0.17 -15.37 -17.65
CA VAL A 892 -0.73 -15.02 -16.32
C VAL A 892 0.30 -14.21 -15.54
N TYR A 893 0.11 -12.91 -15.48
CA TYR A 893 1.03 -11.93 -14.89
C TYR A 893 0.41 -11.26 -13.66
N CYS A 894 1.17 -11.17 -12.56
CA CYS A 894 0.74 -10.52 -11.33
C CYS A 894 1.11 -9.03 -11.37
N THR A 895 0.10 -8.16 -11.42
CA THR A 895 0.30 -6.70 -11.49
C THR A 895 0.20 -6.00 -10.15
N ALA A 896 -0.54 -6.56 -9.20
CA ALA A 896 -0.69 -6.02 -7.85
C ALA A 896 -1.05 -7.11 -6.84
N MET A 897 -0.88 -6.81 -5.55
CA MET A 897 -1.26 -7.69 -4.44
C MET A 897 -1.86 -6.90 -3.29
N THR A 898 -2.82 -7.51 -2.62
CA THR A 898 -3.40 -6.99 -1.38
C THR A 898 -2.54 -7.40 -0.18
N GLN A 899 -2.27 -6.46 0.72
CA GLN A 899 -1.60 -6.76 1.98
C GLN A 899 -2.48 -7.68 2.84
N GLY A 900 -1.86 -8.55 3.64
CA GLY A 900 -2.58 -9.51 4.46
C GLY A 900 -3.22 -10.68 3.69
N SER A 901 -3.02 -10.77 2.37
CA SER A 901 -3.61 -11.82 1.54
C SER A 901 -2.76 -13.09 1.47
N PRO A 902 -3.36 -14.24 1.07
CA PRO A 902 -2.60 -15.46 0.82
C PRO A 902 -1.48 -15.27 -0.21
N SER A 903 -1.72 -14.53 -1.28
CA SER A 903 -0.68 -14.25 -2.29
C SER A 903 0.52 -13.52 -1.69
N ARG A 904 0.29 -12.58 -0.77
CA ARG A 904 1.38 -11.89 -0.05
C ARG A 904 2.07 -12.80 0.95
N PHE A 905 1.29 -13.60 1.67
CA PHE A 905 1.77 -14.52 2.70
C PHE A 905 2.71 -15.60 2.14
N TYR A 906 2.33 -16.17 0.99
CA TYR A 906 3.11 -17.21 0.28
C TYR A 906 4.00 -16.63 -0.82
N THR A 907 4.32 -15.32 -0.78
CA THR A 907 5.31 -14.64 -1.63
C THR A 907 5.11 -14.76 -3.14
N ILE A 908 3.86 -14.73 -3.60
CA ILE A 908 3.59 -14.45 -5.02
C ILE A 908 3.90 -12.98 -5.26
N GLY A 909 5.05 -12.66 -5.87
CA GLY A 909 5.49 -11.29 -6.08
C GLY A 909 4.72 -10.55 -7.19
N VAL A 910 4.62 -9.21 -7.06
CA VAL A 910 4.30 -8.36 -8.22
C VAL A 910 5.38 -8.58 -9.29
N THR A 911 5.00 -8.50 -10.57
CA THR A 911 5.83 -8.79 -11.75
C THR A 911 6.15 -10.29 -11.98
N ASN A 912 5.61 -11.19 -11.18
CA ASN A 912 5.78 -12.63 -11.36
C ASN A 912 4.77 -13.19 -12.38
N PHE A 913 5.17 -14.30 -13.02
CA PHE A 913 4.34 -15.05 -13.97
C PHE A 913 3.96 -16.40 -13.37
N ILE A 914 2.68 -16.76 -13.37
CA ILE A 914 2.21 -18.07 -12.94
C ILE A 914 2.17 -19.00 -14.15
N THR A 915 2.97 -20.06 -14.13
CA THR A 915 3.10 -20.99 -15.25
C THR A 915 2.30 -22.28 -15.08
N HIS A 916 2.12 -22.73 -13.83
CA HIS A 916 1.37 -23.94 -13.49
C HIS A 916 0.67 -23.77 -12.14
N VAL A 917 -0.50 -24.39 -12.01
CA VAL A 917 -1.19 -24.59 -10.75
C VAL A 917 -1.53 -26.08 -10.63
N ASN A 918 -1.14 -26.73 -9.52
CA ASN A 918 -1.29 -28.17 -9.30
C ASN A 918 -0.81 -29.01 -10.50
N GLU A 919 0.39 -28.71 -11.00
CA GLU A 919 1.05 -29.33 -12.16
C GLU A 919 0.31 -29.12 -13.51
N GLN A 920 -0.83 -28.44 -13.52
CA GLN A 920 -1.54 -28.10 -14.76
C GLN A 920 -1.00 -26.79 -15.31
N PRO A 921 -0.63 -26.76 -16.62
CA PRO A 921 -0.09 -25.55 -17.23
C PRO A 921 -1.17 -24.47 -17.34
N THR A 922 -0.80 -23.24 -17.05
CA THR A 922 -1.66 -22.05 -17.14
C THR A 922 -1.09 -21.04 -18.13
N PRO A 923 -1.17 -21.31 -19.44
CA PRO A 923 -0.55 -20.46 -20.46
C PRO A 923 -1.27 -19.12 -20.65
N ASN A 924 -2.52 -18.99 -20.20
CA ASN A 924 -3.34 -17.79 -20.25
C ASN A 924 -4.35 -17.77 -19.10
N LEU A 925 -5.04 -16.62 -18.91
CA LEU A 925 -6.00 -16.42 -17.83
C LEU A 925 -7.19 -17.39 -17.88
N ASN A 926 -7.66 -17.77 -19.07
CA ASN A 926 -8.80 -18.69 -19.21
C ASN A 926 -8.45 -20.10 -18.74
N GLU A 927 -7.28 -20.62 -19.09
CA GLU A 927 -6.79 -21.90 -18.57
C GLU A 927 -6.51 -21.83 -17.07
N PHE A 928 -5.98 -20.70 -16.59
CA PHE A 928 -5.80 -20.44 -15.17
C PHE A 928 -7.15 -20.53 -14.41
N LEU A 929 -8.16 -19.82 -14.89
CA LEU A 929 -9.50 -19.82 -14.28
C LEU A 929 -10.13 -21.21 -14.22
N LYS A 930 -9.95 -22.05 -15.27
CA LYS A 930 -10.42 -23.44 -15.26
C LYS A 930 -9.80 -24.25 -14.13
N VAL A 931 -8.51 -24.10 -13.92
CA VAL A 931 -7.79 -24.83 -12.87
C VAL A 931 -8.21 -24.35 -11.47
N ILE A 932 -8.24 -23.05 -11.22
CA ILE A 932 -8.53 -22.54 -9.86
C ILE A 932 -9.96 -22.78 -9.40
N LYS A 933 -10.95 -22.88 -10.32
CA LYS A 933 -12.34 -23.22 -9.99
C LYS A 933 -12.47 -24.58 -9.29
N SER A 934 -11.55 -25.52 -9.56
CA SER A 934 -11.54 -26.84 -8.92
C SER A 934 -10.85 -26.88 -7.54
N ILE A 935 -10.27 -25.76 -7.08
CA ILE A 935 -9.55 -25.71 -5.79
C ILE A 935 -10.54 -25.38 -4.68
N LYS A 936 -10.63 -26.28 -3.69
CA LYS A 936 -11.55 -26.13 -2.55
C LYS A 936 -11.01 -25.12 -1.52
N GLU A 937 -11.94 -24.46 -0.82
CA GLU A 937 -11.62 -23.57 0.31
C GLU A 937 -10.68 -24.25 1.30
N LYS A 938 -9.70 -23.49 1.83
CA LYS A 938 -8.68 -23.92 2.79
C LYS A 938 -7.76 -25.07 2.32
N SER A 939 -7.78 -25.44 1.03
CA SER A 939 -6.83 -26.40 0.49
C SER A 939 -5.53 -25.77 0.04
N TYR A 940 -4.45 -26.54 0.06
CA TYR A 940 -3.18 -26.14 -0.52
C TYR A 940 -3.16 -26.41 -2.02
N CYS A 941 -2.59 -25.47 -2.77
CA CYS A 941 -2.25 -25.68 -4.16
C CYS A 941 -0.76 -25.36 -4.40
N LYS A 942 -0.12 -26.15 -5.24
CA LYS A 942 1.24 -25.92 -5.69
C LYS A 942 1.24 -25.01 -6.90
N ILE A 943 2.03 -23.94 -6.85
CA ILE A 943 2.14 -22.94 -7.90
C ILE A 943 3.58 -22.93 -8.39
N ARG A 944 3.78 -22.99 -9.72
CA ARG A 944 5.08 -22.71 -10.33
C ARG A 944 5.07 -21.29 -10.87
N ILE A 945 6.08 -20.54 -10.49
CA ILE A 945 6.22 -19.12 -10.76
C ILE A 945 7.55 -18.88 -11.45
N VAL A 946 7.57 -17.90 -12.33
CA VAL A 946 8.82 -17.37 -12.91
C VAL A 946 8.83 -15.87 -12.63
N SER A 947 9.91 -15.37 -12.02
CA SER A 947 10.07 -13.95 -11.74
C SER A 947 10.31 -13.16 -13.02
N PHE A 948 10.25 -11.83 -12.94
CA PHE A 948 10.57 -10.95 -14.07
C PHE A 948 12.01 -11.14 -14.59
N ASP A 949 12.94 -11.50 -13.70
CA ASP A 949 14.34 -11.82 -14.03
C ASP A 949 14.54 -13.24 -14.57
N ASN A 950 13.43 -13.91 -14.89
CA ASN A 950 13.40 -15.26 -15.44
C ASN A 950 13.91 -16.37 -14.48
N ILE A 951 13.78 -16.17 -13.17
CA ILE A 951 14.14 -17.14 -12.14
C ILE A 951 12.91 -18.01 -11.84
N PRO A 952 12.92 -19.33 -12.10
CA PRO A 952 11.82 -20.22 -11.77
C PRO A 952 11.88 -20.67 -10.30
N PHE A 953 10.73 -20.71 -9.65
CA PHE A 953 10.56 -21.27 -8.31
C PHE A 953 9.17 -21.87 -8.14
N ALA A 954 8.98 -22.66 -7.10
CA ALA A 954 7.71 -23.26 -6.75
C ALA A 954 7.31 -22.87 -5.35
N GLN A 955 6.04 -22.54 -5.18
CA GLN A 955 5.44 -22.21 -3.88
C GLN A 955 4.18 -23.06 -3.66
N THR A 956 3.85 -23.30 -2.40
CA THR A 956 2.53 -23.77 -2.02
C THR A 956 1.74 -22.61 -1.46
N LEU A 957 0.47 -22.52 -1.83
CA LEU A 957 -0.46 -21.50 -1.35
C LEU A 957 -1.70 -22.17 -0.78
N LYS A 958 -2.10 -21.81 0.42
CA LYS A 958 -3.39 -22.19 1.01
C LYS A 958 -4.43 -21.16 0.63
N VAL A 959 -5.45 -21.56 -0.09
CA VAL A 959 -6.50 -20.63 -0.53
C VAL A 959 -7.38 -20.20 0.64
N ASN A 960 -7.89 -18.96 0.60
CA ASN A 960 -8.83 -18.41 1.55
C ASN A 960 -9.84 -17.55 0.79
N TYR A 961 -10.96 -18.14 0.40
CA TYR A 961 -12.02 -17.45 -0.35
C TYR A 961 -12.98 -16.70 0.55
N HIS A 962 -13.01 -17.01 1.86
CA HIS A 962 -13.82 -16.30 2.83
C HIS A 962 -13.44 -14.80 2.91
N TYR A 963 -12.14 -14.49 2.96
CA TYR A 963 -11.65 -13.12 3.00
C TYR A 963 -11.23 -12.58 1.63
N PHE A 964 -10.83 -13.44 0.71
CA PHE A 964 -10.35 -13.09 -0.63
C PHE A 964 -11.08 -13.90 -1.70
N PRO A 965 -12.36 -13.56 -1.96
CA PRO A 965 -13.13 -14.23 -2.99
C PRO A 965 -12.48 -14.05 -4.36
N THR A 966 -12.77 -14.97 -5.28
CA THR A 966 -12.29 -14.90 -6.66
C THR A 966 -13.29 -14.15 -7.50
N SER A 967 -12.85 -13.16 -8.27
CA SER A 967 -13.67 -12.47 -9.26
C SER A 967 -12.89 -12.21 -10.54
N GLU A 968 -13.63 -11.99 -11.61
CA GLU A 968 -13.12 -11.66 -12.92
C GLU A 968 -13.76 -10.36 -13.41
N LEU A 969 -12.96 -9.44 -13.91
CA LEU A 969 -13.40 -8.25 -14.62
C LEU A 969 -13.18 -8.49 -16.11
N LEU A 970 -14.24 -8.38 -16.88
CA LEU A 970 -14.22 -8.50 -18.33
C LEU A 970 -14.70 -7.21 -18.98
N LYS A 971 -13.96 -6.75 -19.98
CA LYS A 971 -14.36 -5.64 -20.82
C LYS A 971 -15.25 -6.13 -21.95
N ASP A 972 -16.47 -5.63 -22.01
CA ASP A 972 -17.40 -5.95 -23.10
C ASP A 972 -16.85 -5.41 -24.43
N PRO A 973 -16.73 -6.26 -25.47
CA PRO A 973 -16.16 -5.86 -26.76
C PRO A 973 -16.97 -4.79 -27.51
N GLU A 974 -18.29 -4.73 -27.30
CA GLU A 974 -19.20 -3.85 -28.00
C GLU A 974 -19.42 -2.53 -27.24
N THR A 975 -19.81 -2.64 -25.95
CA THR A 975 -20.10 -1.45 -25.12
C THR A 975 -18.85 -0.79 -24.56
N LYS A 976 -17.72 -1.51 -24.54
CA LYS A 976 -16.44 -1.11 -23.90
C LYS A 976 -16.55 -0.91 -22.38
N GLU A 977 -17.63 -1.37 -21.76
CA GLU A 977 -17.83 -1.30 -20.32
C GLU A 977 -17.23 -2.53 -19.64
N TRP A 978 -16.71 -2.32 -18.41
CA TRP A 978 -16.18 -3.38 -17.59
C TRP A 978 -17.29 -3.98 -16.73
N LYS A 979 -17.30 -5.32 -16.62
CA LYS A 979 -18.25 -6.06 -15.80
C LYS A 979 -17.50 -6.99 -14.86
N GLU A 980 -17.84 -6.94 -13.59
CA GLU A 980 -17.34 -7.88 -12.60
C GLU A 980 -18.23 -9.13 -12.57
N ILE A 981 -17.57 -10.30 -12.54
CA ILE A 981 -18.20 -11.62 -12.45
C ILE A 981 -17.58 -12.33 -11.26
N GLU A 982 -18.38 -12.60 -10.24
CA GLU A 982 -17.93 -13.41 -9.11
C GLU A 982 -17.79 -14.87 -9.54
N ILE A 983 -16.70 -15.50 -9.13
CA ILE A 983 -16.38 -16.89 -9.49
C ILE A 983 -16.49 -17.75 -8.23
N GLU A 984 -17.54 -18.57 -8.20
CA GLU A 984 -17.68 -19.57 -7.13
C GLU A 984 -16.72 -20.73 -7.36
N ALA A 985 -15.95 -21.07 -6.32
CA ALA A 985 -15.18 -22.31 -6.28
C ALA A 985 -16.12 -23.52 -6.11
N GLU A 986 -15.73 -24.68 -6.60
CA GLU A 986 -16.45 -25.93 -6.31
C GLU A 986 -16.47 -26.18 -4.80
N LYS A 987 -17.66 -26.44 -4.25
CA LYS A 987 -17.89 -26.64 -2.81
C LYS A 987 -17.30 -27.97 -2.31
#